data_5fec2d9442fb807c67dac39d64e3d7fb
#
_entry.id   5fec2d9442fb807c67dac39d64e3d7fb
#
_cell.length_a   1.000
_cell.length_b   1.000
_cell.length_c   1.000
_cell.angle_alpha   90.00
_cell.angle_beta   90.00
_cell.angle_gamma   90.00
#
_symmetry.space_group_name_H-M   'P 1'
#
loop_
_entity.id
_entity.type
_entity.pdbx_description
1 polymer ?
#
loop_
_entity_poly.entity_id
_entity_poly.type
_entity_poly.pdbx_seq_one_letter_code
_entity_poly.pdbx_strand_id
1 'polypeptide(L)'
;VAIRGYNSLFVEGEGDDRNYGTPLYVIDGVPMQSFTSPVTGSNTLSDLDPSMIESIEVLKDAASAAIYGSRAGNGVILITTKKGQAGKARFSANFSYSASWLPAAPDQWGGNYERRYHLEALYNTLAPYKTADGTWKLPESYEEVYENRQDKGPMYNWFWGTTRPQNAIALQDSLNSFYNNSTHWWKQNYQVAKVLNANLQASGGNENVRYMIGAGYYDEEGIAVNTGFTRFNVLTNLTAMPAKKLRMDGQFSLTYSDRSRGSNAGSNASKMESITSDPTDTPTLLPGGGEVGRMMLQQLNETSEKNQSYSARFNLVLDYEIIRNLHLKLSAGVDFNQQNQNIFKPKALDPTYHFSTSEGTIARDISLINENLLSYNFSIKNRHNFDVLLGLSFQKDQSFNNKGSGSNGPNDHVHYVGAQGWGGDNGLNNVGDGTKDLFISAFTYLSNFDEERLNSYFGRVTYNFKEKYMLEATLRRDGSSVFGENVRWATFPSVALGWAFSEEPFMKRFYWLSFAKIRGSWGVSGQKFHQPYLAHGLLSPDRYTFHGNAGMLPNTSAGVINKNLSWEETNQYDVGLDISLLDYRFKVNLDYYYRYTKGQLNRITLPGNTQYLNFQWQNGMAISNQGIELELIADIFRETAVQWRMKFNLSRNWNRFEKSADGFDFNSQIIGRPLHQLMVFKTDGFYNSMDEVPKYYTANKEVQLIYDNDTRMVLFNVD
;
A
#
# COMPACT_ATOMS: atom_id res chain seq x y z
N VAL A 1 -3.91 5.38 3.34
CA VAL A 1 -4.53 6.22 4.40
C VAL A 1 -4.68 5.38 5.66
N ALA A 2 -4.10 5.79 6.78
CA ALA A 2 -4.29 5.17 8.08
C ALA A 2 -5.24 6.02 8.94
N ILE A 3 -6.23 5.38 9.58
CA ILE A 3 -7.17 6.04 10.48
C ILE A 3 -6.79 5.68 11.91
N ARG A 4 -6.36 6.67 12.72
CA ARG A 4 -5.95 6.48 14.12
C ARG A 4 -4.81 5.46 14.30
N GLY A 5 -3.81 5.52 13.42
CA GLY A 5 -2.62 4.68 13.44
C GLY A 5 -2.76 3.38 12.65
N TYR A 6 -1.67 2.63 12.58
CA TYR A 6 -1.62 1.32 11.92
C TYR A 6 -2.13 0.24 12.86
N ASN A 7 -3.06 -0.58 12.39
CA ASN A 7 -3.64 -1.69 13.16
C ASN A 7 -3.13 -3.05 12.73
N SER A 8 -2.30 -3.12 11.72
CA SER A 8 -1.69 -4.35 11.22
C SER A 8 -0.20 -4.16 11.10
N LEU A 9 0.54 -5.22 11.37
CA LEU A 9 1.97 -5.29 11.14
C LEU A 9 2.23 -5.66 9.68
N PHE A 10 3.13 -4.92 9.03
CA PHE A 10 3.69 -5.36 7.76
C PHE A 10 4.66 -6.49 8.03
N VAL A 11 4.40 -7.68 7.53
CA VAL A 11 5.38 -8.76 7.46
C VAL A 11 6.16 -8.56 6.17
N GLU A 12 7.33 -7.94 6.27
CA GLU A 12 8.24 -7.76 5.15
C GLU A 12 8.64 -9.13 4.57
N GLY A 13 8.52 -9.32 3.27
CA GLY A 13 9.15 -10.41 2.54
C GLY A 13 8.26 -11.47 1.90
N GLU A 14 6.95 -11.42 2.04
CA GLU A 14 6.04 -12.32 1.32
C GLU A 14 5.16 -11.51 0.37
N GLY A 15 5.55 -11.46 -0.85
CA GLY A 15 5.08 -10.91 -2.13
C GLY A 15 3.63 -10.50 -2.34
N ASP A 16 2.86 -10.24 -1.32
CA ASP A 16 1.48 -9.80 -1.42
C ASP A 16 1.18 -8.64 -0.46
N ASP A 17 1.72 -7.45 -0.79
CA ASP A 17 1.49 -6.18 -0.08
C ASP A 17 0.04 -5.68 -0.18
N ARG A 18 -0.92 -6.58 -0.46
CA ARG A 18 -2.31 -6.23 -0.65
C ARG A 18 -2.95 -5.82 0.66
N ASN A 19 -2.99 -4.51 0.91
CA ASN A 19 -3.97 -3.85 1.78
C ASN A 19 -3.94 -4.08 3.29
N TYR A 20 -2.82 -4.45 3.87
CA TYR A 20 -2.69 -4.39 5.32
C TYR A 20 -2.85 -2.94 5.81
N GLY A 21 -3.83 -2.70 6.66
CA GLY A 21 -4.03 -1.39 7.29
C GLY A 21 -4.85 -0.37 6.50
N THR A 22 -5.41 -0.70 5.33
CA THR A 22 -6.29 0.21 4.61
C THR A 22 -7.72 0.21 5.18
N PRO A 23 -8.41 1.38 5.25
CA PRO A 23 -9.79 1.46 5.67
C PRO A 23 -10.73 0.82 4.62
N LEU A 24 -11.90 0.39 5.06
CA LEU A 24 -12.97 -0.01 4.16
C LEU A 24 -13.57 1.22 3.48
N TYR A 25 -13.71 1.17 2.17
CA TYR A 25 -14.46 2.18 1.41
C TYR A 25 -15.87 1.68 1.12
N VAL A 26 -16.84 2.56 1.33
CA VAL A 26 -18.27 2.29 1.06
C VAL A 26 -18.78 3.38 0.15
N ILE A 27 -19.14 3.03 -1.09
CA ILE A 27 -19.64 3.99 -2.08
C ILE A 27 -21.14 3.81 -2.23
N ASP A 28 -21.90 4.87 -1.93
CA ASP A 28 -23.38 4.90 -1.95
C ASP A 28 -24.01 3.74 -1.18
N GLY A 29 -23.38 3.35 -0.06
CA GLY A 29 -23.84 2.30 0.82
C GLY A 29 -23.37 0.88 0.44
N VAL A 30 -22.61 0.72 -0.64
CA VAL A 30 -22.04 -0.58 -1.06
C VAL A 30 -20.57 -0.64 -0.70
N PRO A 31 -20.15 -1.61 0.14
CA PRO A 31 -18.75 -1.83 0.46
C PRO A 31 -17.94 -2.21 -0.77
N MET A 32 -16.77 -1.63 -0.88
CA MET A 32 -15.86 -1.81 -2.00
C MET A 32 -14.52 -2.36 -1.51
N GLN A 33 -13.95 -3.29 -2.23
CA GLN A 33 -12.55 -3.63 -2.03
C GLN A 33 -11.69 -2.53 -2.64
N SER A 34 -10.95 -1.83 -1.77
CA SER A 34 -9.91 -0.92 -2.22
C SER A 34 -8.57 -1.60 -2.01
N PHE A 35 -7.94 -2.02 -3.06
CA PHE A 35 -6.59 -2.56 -3.00
C PHE A 35 -5.72 -1.96 -4.10
N THR A 36 -4.43 -1.93 -3.85
CA THR A 36 -3.47 -1.62 -4.91
C THR A 36 -3.24 -2.89 -5.72
N SER A 37 -3.53 -2.84 -6.98
CA SER A 37 -3.33 -3.99 -7.86
C SER A 37 -1.84 -4.37 -7.91
N PRO A 38 -1.49 -5.64 -7.69
CA PRO A 38 -0.12 -6.10 -7.88
C PRO A 38 0.30 -6.06 -9.36
N VAL A 39 -0.67 -5.99 -10.27
CA VAL A 39 -0.43 -5.94 -11.71
C VAL A 39 -0.15 -4.52 -12.16
N THR A 40 -1.12 -3.62 -11.99
CA THR A 40 -1.03 -2.24 -12.49
C THR A 40 -0.47 -1.24 -11.47
N GLY A 41 -0.38 -1.62 -10.20
CA GLY A 41 -0.08 -0.71 -9.09
C GLY A 41 -1.15 0.37 -8.87
N SER A 42 -2.28 0.29 -9.57
CA SER A 42 -3.39 1.21 -9.40
C SER A 42 -4.23 0.82 -8.19
N ASN A 43 -4.65 1.81 -7.41
CA ASN A 43 -5.68 1.62 -6.40
C ASN A 43 -7.04 1.82 -7.07
N THR A 44 -8.00 0.94 -6.80
CA THR A 44 -9.35 1.00 -7.40
C THR A 44 -10.11 2.29 -7.07
N LEU A 45 -9.70 3.03 -6.04
CA LEU A 45 -10.22 4.36 -5.76
C LEU A 45 -9.79 5.41 -6.79
N SER A 46 -8.68 5.20 -7.50
CA SER A 46 -8.26 6.10 -8.57
C SER A 46 -9.23 6.13 -9.74
N ASP A 47 -10.08 5.09 -9.84
CA ASP A 47 -11.12 5.00 -10.85
C ASP A 47 -12.32 5.92 -10.55
N LEU A 48 -12.47 6.37 -9.29
CA LEU A 48 -13.52 7.30 -8.89
C LEU A 48 -13.11 8.75 -9.16
N ASP A 49 -13.93 9.46 -9.93
CA ASP A 49 -13.71 10.89 -10.21
C ASP A 49 -14.11 11.75 -9.00
N PRO A 50 -13.18 12.52 -8.40
CA PRO A 50 -13.50 13.39 -7.28
C PRO A 50 -14.59 14.43 -7.58
N SER A 51 -14.74 14.86 -8.84
CA SER A 51 -15.77 15.82 -9.25
C SER A 51 -17.20 15.28 -9.12
N MET A 52 -17.35 13.95 -9.10
CA MET A 52 -18.63 13.24 -8.96
C MET A 52 -18.99 12.94 -7.51
N ILE A 53 -18.11 13.24 -6.55
CA ILE A 53 -18.33 13.03 -5.13
C ILE A 53 -19.12 14.20 -4.55
N GLU A 54 -20.14 13.90 -3.73
CA GLU A 54 -20.90 14.88 -2.96
C GLU A 54 -20.33 15.04 -1.55
N SER A 55 -20.04 13.93 -0.86
CA SER A 55 -19.46 13.96 0.49
C SER A 55 -18.56 12.75 0.76
N ILE A 56 -17.60 12.97 1.66
CA ILE A 56 -16.74 11.92 2.22
C ILE A 56 -16.86 12.01 3.74
N GLU A 57 -17.24 10.91 4.38
CA GLU A 57 -17.35 10.80 5.82
C GLU A 57 -16.44 9.67 6.32
N VAL A 58 -15.74 9.92 7.44
CA VAL A 58 -14.80 8.96 8.02
C VAL A 58 -15.35 8.47 9.36
N LEU A 59 -15.70 7.19 9.41
CA LEU A 59 -16.10 6.52 10.64
C LEU A 59 -14.85 6.02 11.37
N LYS A 60 -14.51 6.72 12.44
CA LYS A 60 -13.24 6.49 13.15
C LYS A 60 -13.40 5.60 14.38
N ASP A 61 -14.60 5.57 14.98
CA ASP A 61 -14.90 4.83 16.21
C ASP A 61 -15.58 3.48 15.93
N ALA A 62 -15.42 2.55 16.86
CA ALA A 62 -15.92 1.20 16.70
C ALA A 62 -17.45 1.14 16.62
N ALA A 63 -18.20 2.02 17.31
CA ALA A 63 -19.65 2.00 17.29
C ALA A 63 -20.20 2.44 15.93
N SER A 64 -19.72 3.56 15.37
CA SER A 64 -20.13 4.02 14.03
C SER A 64 -19.76 3.05 12.92
N ALA A 65 -18.61 2.36 13.06
CA ALA A 65 -18.11 1.40 12.10
C ALA A 65 -18.65 -0.03 12.29
N ALA A 66 -19.33 -0.32 13.42
CA ALA A 66 -19.76 -1.67 13.83
C ALA A 66 -20.66 -2.38 12.83
N ILE A 67 -21.49 -1.64 12.10
CA ILE A 67 -22.36 -2.20 11.06
C ILE A 67 -21.57 -2.90 9.94
N TYR A 68 -20.29 -2.52 9.74
CA TYR A 68 -19.38 -3.11 8.76
C TYR A 68 -18.51 -4.25 9.33
N GLY A 69 -18.55 -4.44 10.66
CA GLY A 69 -18.04 -5.61 11.42
C GLY A 69 -16.59 -5.94 11.11
N SER A 70 -16.38 -7.13 10.58
CA SER A 70 -15.05 -7.68 10.26
C SER A 70 -14.26 -6.93 9.18
N ARG A 71 -14.87 -5.99 8.50
CA ARG A 71 -14.20 -5.15 7.49
C ARG A 71 -13.82 -3.78 8.01
N ALA A 72 -14.24 -3.43 9.24
CA ALA A 72 -14.10 -2.11 9.83
C ALA A 72 -12.88 -1.95 10.75
N GLY A 73 -12.03 -2.97 10.87
CA GLY A 73 -10.86 -2.97 11.77
C GLY A 73 -9.93 -1.77 11.58
N ASN A 74 -9.79 -1.28 10.36
CA ASN A 74 -8.99 -0.10 10.01
C ASN A 74 -9.80 1.19 9.83
N GLY A 75 -11.08 1.19 10.26
CA GLY A 75 -12.02 2.30 10.02
C GLY A 75 -12.76 2.18 8.70
N VAL A 76 -13.72 3.06 8.49
CA VAL A 76 -14.57 3.07 7.29
C VAL A 76 -14.62 4.47 6.69
N ILE A 77 -14.53 4.57 5.39
CA ILE A 77 -14.70 5.81 4.62
C ILE A 77 -15.97 5.66 3.78
N LEU A 78 -16.97 6.49 4.10
CA LEU A 78 -18.21 6.56 3.34
C LEU A 78 -18.05 7.61 2.25
N ILE A 79 -18.31 7.24 1.01
CA ILE A 79 -18.29 8.13 -0.15
C ILE A 79 -19.71 8.19 -0.72
N THR A 80 -20.29 9.35 -0.75
CA THR A 80 -21.58 9.58 -1.39
C THR A 80 -21.35 10.30 -2.71
N THR A 81 -21.88 9.73 -3.82
CA THR A 81 -21.80 10.36 -5.12
C THR A 81 -22.98 11.34 -5.34
N LYS A 82 -22.77 12.30 -6.23
CA LYS A 82 -23.81 13.28 -6.59
C LYS A 82 -25.02 12.58 -7.19
N LYS A 83 -26.20 12.99 -6.76
CA LYS A 83 -27.49 12.44 -7.23
C LYS A 83 -28.30 13.49 -8.00
N GLY A 84 -29.21 13.03 -8.84
CA GLY A 84 -30.16 13.88 -9.52
C GLY A 84 -31.12 14.59 -8.56
N GLN A 85 -31.44 15.83 -8.84
CA GLN A 85 -32.43 16.62 -8.12
C GLN A 85 -33.66 16.87 -9.00
N ALA A 86 -34.84 16.93 -8.37
CA ALA A 86 -36.05 17.31 -9.10
C ALA A 86 -35.94 18.74 -9.61
N GLY A 87 -36.30 18.97 -10.88
CA GLY A 87 -36.22 20.25 -11.52
C GLY A 87 -35.76 20.20 -12.97
N LYS A 88 -35.54 21.37 -13.55
CA LYS A 88 -35.02 21.50 -14.92
C LYS A 88 -33.63 20.90 -15.01
N ALA A 89 -33.29 20.37 -16.17
CA ALA A 89 -31.95 19.88 -16.44
C ALA A 89 -30.89 20.97 -16.18
N ARG A 90 -29.86 20.62 -15.41
CA ARG A 90 -28.71 21.47 -15.13
C ARG A 90 -27.48 20.82 -15.72
N PHE A 91 -26.70 21.59 -16.43
CA PHE A 91 -25.44 21.18 -17.00
C PHE A 91 -24.30 21.87 -16.25
N SER A 92 -23.24 21.14 -15.95
CA SER A 92 -22.02 21.66 -15.37
C SER A 92 -20.83 21.13 -16.18
N ALA A 93 -19.96 22.04 -16.56
CA ALA A 93 -18.68 21.71 -17.19
C ALA A 93 -17.56 22.30 -16.31
N ASN A 94 -16.58 21.49 -16.00
CA ASN A 94 -15.39 21.91 -15.28
C ASN A 94 -14.16 21.50 -16.09
N PHE A 95 -13.26 22.46 -16.26
CA PHE A 95 -12.00 22.26 -16.95
C PHE A 95 -10.89 22.84 -16.10
N SER A 96 -9.83 22.08 -15.87
CA SER A 96 -8.62 22.55 -15.21
C SER A 96 -7.38 22.07 -15.91
N TYR A 97 -6.40 22.93 -16.02
CA TYR A 97 -5.08 22.61 -16.49
C TYR A 97 -4.07 23.08 -15.44
N SER A 98 -3.15 22.22 -15.07
CA SER A 98 -2.09 22.55 -14.13
C SER A 98 -0.75 22.02 -14.59
N ALA A 99 0.32 22.68 -14.16
CA ALA A 99 1.68 22.25 -14.35
C ALA A 99 2.35 22.12 -12.98
N SER A 100 3.14 21.08 -12.82
CA SER A 100 3.91 20.81 -11.60
C SER A 100 5.36 20.58 -11.96
N TRP A 101 6.25 21.06 -11.14
CA TRP A 101 7.68 20.86 -11.31
C TRP A 101 8.31 20.49 -9.97
N LEU A 102 9.46 19.85 -10.05
CA LEU A 102 10.23 19.57 -8.86
C LEU A 102 10.60 20.92 -8.19
N PRO A 103 10.32 21.11 -6.91
CA PRO A 103 10.74 22.33 -6.22
C PRO A 103 12.24 22.49 -6.20
N ALA A 104 13.04 22.77 -5.49
CA ALA A 104 14.50 22.82 -5.58
C ALA A 104 15.09 21.40 -5.50
N ALA A 105 15.88 21.02 -6.49
CA ALA A 105 16.75 19.87 -6.36
C ALA A 105 17.89 20.19 -5.38
N PRO A 106 18.32 19.25 -4.53
CA PRO A 106 19.53 19.46 -3.72
C PRO A 106 20.74 19.70 -4.61
N ASP A 107 21.66 20.54 -4.16
CA ASP A 107 22.93 20.70 -4.82
C ASP A 107 23.70 19.37 -4.77
N GLN A 108 24.12 18.90 -5.93
CA GLN A 108 24.90 17.67 -6.05
C GLN A 108 26.37 18.02 -6.25
N TRP A 109 27.22 17.34 -5.52
CA TRP A 109 28.64 17.33 -5.83
C TRP A 109 28.85 16.52 -7.11
N GLY A 110 29.61 17.02 -8.04
CA GLY A 110 29.82 16.33 -9.31
C GLY A 110 31.13 16.74 -10.00
N GLY A 111 31.36 16.11 -11.14
CA GLY A 111 32.53 16.39 -11.96
C GLY A 111 33.84 16.14 -11.21
N ASN A 112 34.70 17.14 -11.19
CA ASN A 112 36.02 17.05 -10.52
C ASN A 112 35.97 16.72 -9.04
N TYR A 113 34.95 17.22 -8.31
CA TYR A 113 34.81 16.96 -6.87
C TYR A 113 34.42 15.52 -6.60
N GLU A 114 33.47 14.99 -7.35
CA GLU A 114 33.05 13.62 -7.25
C GLU A 114 34.15 12.65 -7.63
N ARG A 115 34.85 12.92 -8.76
CA ARG A 115 36.00 12.14 -9.17
C ARG A 115 37.07 12.07 -8.09
N ARG A 116 37.42 13.21 -7.52
CA ARG A 116 38.41 13.29 -6.45
C ARG A 116 37.96 12.50 -5.21
N TYR A 117 36.71 12.64 -4.82
CA TYR A 117 36.15 11.90 -3.71
C TYR A 117 36.21 10.37 -3.92
N HIS A 118 35.83 9.91 -5.10
CA HIS A 118 35.90 8.49 -5.41
C HIS A 118 37.31 7.93 -5.48
N LEU A 119 38.24 8.69 -6.03
CA LEU A 119 39.66 8.31 -6.05
C LEU A 119 40.24 8.26 -4.63
N GLU A 120 39.90 9.20 -3.78
CA GLU A 120 40.32 9.22 -2.37
C GLU A 120 39.67 8.12 -1.56
N ALA A 121 38.38 7.83 -1.77
CA ALA A 121 37.68 6.70 -1.19
C ALA A 121 38.30 5.37 -1.60
N LEU A 122 38.61 5.20 -2.88
CA LEU A 122 39.36 4.04 -3.37
C LEU A 122 40.71 3.90 -2.69
N TYR A 123 41.48 4.97 -2.58
CA TYR A 123 42.77 4.96 -1.93
C TYR A 123 42.65 4.55 -0.45
N ASN A 124 41.67 5.09 0.27
CA ASN A 124 41.44 4.80 1.68
C ASN A 124 40.86 3.40 1.93
N THR A 125 40.13 2.83 0.98
CA THR A 125 39.59 1.45 1.11
C THR A 125 40.61 0.37 0.69
N LEU A 126 41.79 0.77 0.23
CA LEU A 126 42.82 -0.17 -0.17
C LEU A 126 43.49 -0.75 1.05
N ALA A 127 43.17 -1.99 1.31
CA ALA A 127 43.97 -2.77 2.23
C ALA A 127 45.43 -2.84 1.76
N PRO A 128 46.38 -2.90 2.69
CA PRO A 128 47.77 -3.18 2.34
C PRO A 128 47.84 -4.46 1.48
N TYR A 129 48.57 -4.41 0.39
CA TYR A 129 48.79 -5.58 -0.44
C TYR A 129 50.12 -6.25 -0.11
N LYS A 130 50.26 -7.52 -0.40
CA LYS A 130 51.45 -8.29 -0.16
C LYS A 130 52.39 -8.20 -1.40
N THR A 131 53.55 -7.65 -1.23
CA THR A 131 54.59 -7.62 -2.28
C THR A 131 55.16 -9.04 -2.53
N ALA A 132 55.87 -9.23 -3.62
CA ALA A 132 56.41 -10.53 -3.99
C ALA A 132 57.39 -11.14 -2.93
N ASP A 133 57.99 -10.28 -2.13
CA ASP A 133 58.86 -10.67 -1.00
C ASP A 133 58.07 -10.96 0.30
N GLY A 134 56.75 -10.84 0.24
CA GLY A 134 55.86 -11.14 1.37
C GLY A 134 55.63 -10.00 2.36
N THR A 135 56.18 -8.81 2.10
CA THR A 135 55.96 -7.63 2.93
C THR A 135 54.61 -6.95 2.61
N TRP A 136 53.93 -6.46 3.63
CA TRP A 136 52.72 -5.66 3.45
C TRP A 136 53.07 -4.21 3.13
N LYS A 137 52.56 -3.70 2.02
CA LYS A 137 52.74 -2.34 1.56
C LYS A 137 51.42 -1.66 1.28
N LEU A 138 51.27 -0.40 1.68
CA LEU A 138 50.19 0.47 1.22
C LEU A 138 50.52 1.01 -0.16
N PRO A 139 49.58 1.07 -1.09
CA PRO A 139 49.84 1.66 -2.39
C PRO A 139 50.14 3.16 -2.25
N GLU A 140 51.17 3.62 -2.93
CA GLU A 140 51.64 5.04 -2.89
C GLU A 140 51.05 5.86 -4.03
N SER A 141 50.46 5.21 -5.05
CA SER A 141 49.82 5.89 -6.17
C SER A 141 48.58 5.14 -6.66
N TYR A 142 47.70 5.86 -7.40
CA TYR A 142 46.54 5.23 -8.05
C TYR A 142 46.96 4.19 -9.11
N GLU A 143 48.10 4.37 -9.73
CA GLU A 143 48.64 3.45 -10.72
C GLU A 143 49.06 2.14 -10.06
N GLU A 144 49.72 2.21 -8.91
CA GLU A 144 50.08 1.05 -8.08
C GLU A 144 48.87 0.31 -7.57
N VAL A 145 47.80 1.03 -7.22
CA VAL A 145 46.47 0.46 -6.90
C VAL A 145 45.91 -0.36 -8.03
N TYR A 146 46.09 0.13 -9.25
CA TYR A 146 45.52 -0.49 -10.43
C TYR A 146 46.32 -1.73 -10.86
N GLU A 147 47.64 -1.67 -10.83
CA GLU A 147 48.50 -2.73 -11.36
C GLU A 147 48.65 -3.94 -10.44
N ASN A 148 48.67 -3.73 -9.13
CA ASN A 148 49.05 -4.77 -8.17
C ASN A 148 47.88 -5.49 -7.50
N ARG A 149 46.64 -5.22 -7.84
CA ARG A 149 45.49 -5.81 -7.18
C ARG A 149 44.87 -6.94 -7.97
N GLN A 150 45.07 -8.17 -7.50
CA GLN A 150 44.36 -9.35 -8.02
C GLN A 150 42.95 -9.47 -7.41
N ASP A 151 42.73 -8.95 -6.21
CA ASP A 151 41.44 -8.99 -5.52
C ASP A 151 40.76 -7.61 -5.54
N LYS A 152 39.85 -7.46 -6.48
CA LYS A 152 39.15 -6.22 -6.79
C LYS A 152 37.80 -6.23 -6.10
N GLY A 153 37.74 -5.72 -4.89
CA GLY A 153 36.51 -5.67 -4.11
C GLY A 153 35.31 -5.02 -4.81
N PRO A 154 34.11 -5.17 -4.25
CA PRO A 154 32.86 -4.69 -4.85
C PRO A 154 32.90 -3.22 -5.25
N MET A 155 33.49 -2.35 -4.42
CA MET A 155 33.60 -0.91 -4.70
C MET A 155 34.53 -0.61 -5.88
N TYR A 156 35.60 -1.34 -6.02
CA TYR A 156 36.48 -1.23 -7.20
C TYR A 156 35.75 -1.64 -8.48
N ASN A 157 35.02 -2.76 -8.45
CA ASN A 157 34.25 -3.23 -9.58
C ASN A 157 33.09 -2.31 -9.93
N TRP A 158 32.46 -1.72 -8.93
CA TRP A 158 31.39 -0.72 -9.11
C TRP A 158 31.91 0.55 -9.80
N PHE A 159 33.08 1.03 -9.38
CA PHE A 159 33.63 2.28 -9.88
C PHE A 159 34.29 2.13 -11.28
N TRP A 160 35.00 1.05 -11.51
CA TRP A 160 35.78 0.84 -12.74
C TRP A 160 35.08 -0.03 -13.80
N GLY A 161 34.00 -0.70 -13.46
CA GLY A 161 33.36 -1.69 -14.33
C GLY A 161 34.24 -2.91 -14.63
N THR A 162 33.79 -3.74 -15.55
CA THR A 162 34.52 -4.98 -15.94
C THR A 162 35.55 -4.76 -17.06
N THR A 163 35.48 -3.66 -17.81
CA THR A 163 36.33 -3.33 -18.99
C THR A 163 37.33 -2.20 -18.72
N ARG A 164 38.25 -2.40 -18.01
CA ARG A 164 38.95 -1.55 -17.06
C ARG A 164 40.09 -0.65 -17.40
N PRO A 165 41.02 -0.92 -18.30
CA PRO A 165 42.20 -0.06 -18.43
C PRO A 165 41.85 1.34 -18.84
N GLN A 166 40.83 1.48 -19.68
CA GLN A 166 40.45 2.75 -20.26
C GLN A 166 39.76 3.70 -19.26
N ASN A 167 38.95 3.14 -18.33
CA ASN A 167 38.23 3.95 -17.36
C ASN A 167 39.17 4.48 -16.26
N ALA A 168 40.13 3.65 -15.82
CA ALA A 168 41.12 4.08 -14.82
C ALA A 168 41.96 5.24 -15.28
N ILE A 169 42.47 5.16 -16.50
CA ILE A 169 43.28 6.26 -17.11
C ILE A 169 42.46 7.53 -17.26
N ALA A 170 41.19 7.37 -17.70
CA ALA A 170 40.31 8.50 -17.92
C ALA A 170 39.94 9.21 -16.61
N LEU A 171 39.76 8.47 -15.50
CA LEU A 171 39.48 9.06 -14.19
C LEU A 171 40.70 9.79 -13.59
N GLN A 172 41.90 9.40 -13.97
CA GLN A 172 43.13 10.07 -13.59
C GLN A 172 43.40 11.32 -14.47
N ASP A 173 42.84 11.35 -15.68
CA ASP A 173 43.01 12.49 -16.58
C ASP A 173 42.10 13.66 -16.19
N SER A 174 42.67 14.60 -15.43
CA SER A 174 41.97 15.81 -14.99
C SER A 174 41.62 16.77 -16.14
N LEU A 175 42.20 16.57 -17.32
CA LEU A 175 41.96 17.41 -18.50
C LEU A 175 40.87 16.85 -19.39
N ASN A 176 40.44 15.59 -19.17
CA ASN A 176 39.36 15.00 -19.92
C ASN A 176 38.00 15.62 -19.51
N SER A 177 37.49 16.49 -20.39
CA SER A 177 36.21 17.19 -20.14
C SER A 177 35.02 16.25 -19.91
N PHE A 178 35.05 15.06 -20.49
CA PHE A 178 34.03 14.06 -20.37
C PHE A 178 33.89 13.54 -18.92
N TYR A 179 35.01 13.32 -18.23
CA TYR A 179 35.02 12.84 -16.83
C TYR A 179 35.00 13.96 -15.80
N ASN A 180 35.11 15.20 -16.23
CA ASN A 180 35.00 16.37 -15.36
C ASN A 180 33.64 17.05 -15.43
N ASN A 181 32.75 16.60 -16.33
CA ASN A 181 31.38 17.08 -16.44
C ASN A 181 30.49 16.39 -15.44
N SER A 182 29.60 17.15 -14.81
CA SER A 182 28.57 16.62 -13.96
C SER A 182 27.33 16.30 -14.78
N THR A 183 26.81 15.09 -14.64
CA THR A 183 25.49 14.73 -15.15
C THR A 183 24.45 15.12 -14.11
N HIS A 184 23.58 16.04 -14.46
CA HIS A 184 22.47 16.44 -13.58
C HIS A 184 21.32 15.43 -13.71
N TRP A 185 21.38 14.35 -12.94
CA TRP A 185 20.37 13.28 -12.96
C TRP A 185 18.96 13.77 -12.65
N TRP A 186 18.82 14.81 -11.82
CA TRP A 186 17.55 15.47 -11.60
C TRP A 186 16.89 15.98 -12.88
N LYS A 187 17.68 16.50 -13.81
CA LYS A 187 17.18 16.96 -15.11
C LYS A 187 16.88 15.84 -16.09
N GLN A 188 17.51 14.68 -15.89
CA GLN A 188 17.25 13.49 -16.72
C GLN A 188 16.03 12.71 -16.23
N ASN A 189 15.84 12.64 -14.90
CA ASN A 189 14.82 11.84 -14.28
C ASN A 189 13.51 12.59 -14.04
N TYR A 190 13.53 13.93 -14.04
CA TYR A 190 12.37 14.75 -13.73
C TYR A 190 12.06 15.73 -14.86
N GLN A 191 10.78 15.98 -15.03
CA GLN A 191 10.23 16.87 -16.05
C GLN A 191 9.14 17.77 -15.47
N VAL A 192 8.69 18.77 -16.25
CA VAL A 192 7.50 19.53 -15.92
C VAL A 192 6.29 18.66 -16.23
N ALA A 193 5.60 18.23 -15.20
CA ALA A 193 4.35 17.47 -15.30
C ALA A 193 3.20 18.38 -15.72
N LYS A 194 2.30 17.86 -16.55
CA LYS A 194 1.08 18.53 -17.00
C LYS A 194 -0.12 17.69 -16.61
N VAL A 195 -1.14 18.34 -16.08
CA VAL A 195 -2.39 17.68 -15.72
C VAL A 195 -3.55 18.38 -16.40
N LEU A 196 -4.30 17.64 -17.17
CA LEU A 196 -5.55 18.06 -17.80
C LEU A 196 -6.70 17.33 -17.13
N ASN A 197 -7.70 18.06 -16.65
CA ASN A 197 -8.91 17.49 -16.07
C ASN A 197 -10.14 18.18 -16.66
N ALA A 198 -10.99 17.41 -17.31
CA ALA A 198 -12.22 17.89 -17.95
C ALA A 198 -13.41 17.04 -17.52
N ASN A 199 -14.45 17.66 -16.96
CA ASN A 199 -15.62 16.97 -16.45
C ASN A 199 -16.90 17.64 -16.95
N LEU A 200 -17.83 16.82 -17.42
CA LEU A 200 -19.16 17.21 -17.85
C LEU A 200 -20.19 16.49 -17.01
N GLN A 201 -21.20 17.20 -16.52
CA GLN A 201 -22.28 16.63 -15.72
C GLN A 201 -23.62 17.17 -16.20
N ALA A 202 -24.62 16.30 -16.22
CA ALA A 202 -26.01 16.64 -16.48
C ALA A 202 -26.87 16.03 -15.37
N SER A 203 -27.69 16.83 -14.71
CA SER A 203 -28.61 16.37 -13.67
C SER A 203 -29.97 17.01 -13.78
N GLY A 204 -31.03 16.27 -13.44
CA GLY A 204 -32.38 16.77 -13.52
C GLY A 204 -33.42 15.71 -13.18
N GLY A 205 -34.68 15.99 -13.46
CA GLY A 205 -35.77 15.05 -13.26
C GLY A 205 -37.03 15.67 -12.70
N ASN A 206 -37.93 14.83 -12.25
CA ASN A 206 -39.15 15.21 -11.59
C ASN A 206 -39.30 14.48 -10.24
N GLU A 207 -40.45 14.53 -9.63
CA GLU A 207 -40.70 13.85 -8.34
C GLU A 207 -40.57 12.33 -8.44
N ASN A 208 -40.89 11.74 -9.59
CA ASN A 208 -40.89 10.30 -9.80
C ASN A 208 -39.57 9.74 -10.35
N VAL A 209 -38.84 10.52 -11.13
CA VAL A 209 -37.59 10.10 -11.77
C VAL A 209 -36.56 11.23 -11.70
N ARG A 210 -35.39 10.93 -11.17
CA ARG A 210 -34.25 11.85 -11.06
C ARG A 210 -33.03 11.18 -11.63
N TYR A 211 -32.20 11.91 -12.33
CA TYR A 211 -30.99 11.38 -12.92
C TYR A 211 -29.79 12.32 -12.74
N MET A 212 -28.63 11.76 -12.66
CA MET A 212 -27.34 12.42 -12.81
C MET A 212 -26.47 11.55 -13.73
N ILE A 213 -25.91 12.17 -14.77
CA ILE A 213 -24.97 11.55 -15.67
C ILE A 213 -23.73 12.43 -15.69
N GLY A 214 -22.56 11.85 -15.44
CA GLY A 214 -21.28 12.52 -15.48
C GLY A 214 -20.31 11.77 -16.40
N ALA A 215 -19.47 12.50 -17.10
CA ALA A 215 -18.36 12.00 -17.88
C ALA A 215 -17.10 12.80 -17.56
N GLY A 216 -15.99 12.12 -17.32
CA GLY A 216 -14.71 12.73 -16.98
C GLY A 216 -13.58 12.22 -17.83
N TYR A 217 -12.65 13.11 -18.14
CA TYR A 217 -11.36 12.84 -18.73
C TYR A 217 -10.27 13.45 -17.84
N TYR A 218 -9.31 12.65 -17.46
CA TYR A 218 -8.15 13.06 -16.68
C TYR A 218 -6.90 12.53 -17.37
N ASP A 219 -5.92 13.40 -17.55
CA ASP A 219 -4.63 13.07 -18.16
C ASP A 219 -3.53 13.76 -17.41
N GLU A 220 -2.60 12.98 -16.87
CA GLU A 220 -1.48 13.41 -16.05
C GLU A 220 -0.19 12.85 -16.59
N GLU A 221 0.70 13.74 -17.00
CA GLU A 221 2.13 13.43 -17.10
C GLU A 221 2.75 13.56 -15.70
N GLY A 222 3.48 12.55 -15.23
CA GLY A 222 4.14 12.60 -13.93
C GLY A 222 5.37 13.49 -13.93
N ILE A 223 5.77 13.95 -12.75
CA ILE A 223 7.03 14.69 -12.56
C ILE A 223 8.23 13.81 -12.91
N ALA A 224 8.20 12.52 -12.60
CA ALA A 224 9.21 11.57 -13.05
C ALA A 224 8.98 11.22 -14.53
N VAL A 225 10.06 11.14 -15.29
CA VAL A 225 10.01 10.81 -16.73
C VAL A 225 9.38 9.42 -16.92
N ASN A 226 8.58 9.24 -17.98
CA ASN A 226 7.87 8.02 -18.33
C ASN A 226 6.83 7.56 -17.29
N THR A 227 6.41 8.44 -16.39
CA THR A 227 5.27 8.18 -15.50
C THR A 227 4.07 9.00 -15.92
N GLY A 228 2.89 8.44 -15.79
CA GLY A 228 1.64 9.12 -16.14
C GLY A 228 0.40 8.33 -15.78
N PHE A 229 -0.74 9.00 -15.86
CA PHE A 229 -2.04 8.41 -15.58
C PHE A 229 -3.12 9.05 -16.45
N THR A 230 -3.77 8.27 -17.29
CA THR A 230 -4.92 8.70 -18.09
C THR A 230 -6.17 7.95 -17.64
N ARG A 231 -7.29 8.65 -17.48
CA ARG A 231 -8.57 8.06 -17.07
C ARG A 231 -9.72 8.66 -17.87
N PHE A 232 -10.58 7.76 -18.36
CA PHE A 232 -11.92 8.07 -18.87
C PHE A 232 -12.94 7.42 -17.94
N ASN A 233 -13.91 8.17 -17.47
CA ASN A 233 -14.96 7.62 -16.63
C ASN A 233 -16.34 8.15 -16.96
N VAL A 234 -17.35 7.31 -16.78
CA VAL A 234 -18.76 7.65 -16.87
C VAL A 234 -19.45 7.17 -15.61
N LEU A 235 -20.25 8.03 -14.99
CA LEU A 235 -21.08 7.68 -13.84
C LEU A 235 -22.54 8.09 -14.15
N THR A 236 -23.45 7.18 -13.88
CA THR A 236 -24.89 7.44 -14.00
C THR A 236 -25.58 7.03 -12.70
N ASN A 237 -26.30 7.95 -12.11
CA ASN A 237 -27.18 7.72 -10.95
C ASN A 237 -28.61 7.98 -11.35
N LEU A 238 -29.47 6.99 -11.19
CA LEU A 238 -30.90 7.05 -11.48
C LEU A 238 -31.68 6.74 -10.20
N THR A 239 -32.56 7.64 -9.79
CA THR A 239 -33.54 7.39 -8.75
C THR A 239 -34.93 7.37 -9.38
N ALA A 240 -35.69 6.30 -9.19
CA ALA A 240 -37.05 6.15 -9.68
C ALA A 240 -38.00 5.83 -8.49
N MET A 241 -39.18 6.42 -8.50
CA MET A 241 -40.26 6.15 -7.55
C MET A 241 -41.49 5.63 -8.33
N PRO A 242 -41.47 4.35 -8.75
CA PRO A 242 -42.56 3.79 -9.57
C PRO A 242 -43.88 3.67 -8.80
N ALA A 243 -43.82 3.68 -7.48
CA ALA A 243 -44.98 3.70 -6.58
C ALA A 243 -44.67 4.55 -5.34
N LYS A 244 -45.71 5.05 -4.66
CA LYS A 244 -45.54 5.90 -3.44
C LYS A 244 -44.72 5.24 -2.32
N LYS A 245 -44.66 3.90 -2.28
CA LYS A 245 -43.98 3.12 -1.27
C LYS A 245 -42.70 2.43 -1.78
N LEU A 246 -42.37 2.58 -3.04
CA LEU A 246 -41.22 1.93 -3.65
C LEU A 246 -40.29 2.98 -4.25
N ARG A 247 -39.06 3.00 -3.77
CA ARG A 247 -37.97 3.77 -4.34
C ARG A 247 -36.91 2.80 -4.89
N MET A 248 -36.40 3.10 -6.05
CA MET A 248 -35.35 2.38 -6.72
C MET A 248 -34.19 3.34 -7.00
N ASP A 249 -33.01 2.99 -6.52
CA ASP A 249 -31.78 3.72 -6.84
C ASP A 249 -30.88 2.78 -7.65
N GLY A 250 -30.52 3.17 -8.86
CA GLY A 250 -29.58 2.50 -9.74
C GLY A 250 -28.34 3.34 -9.95
N GLN A 251 -27.17 2.74 -9.80
CA GLN A 251 -25.89 3.35 -10.12
C GLN A 251 -25.15 2.49 -11.13
N PHE A 252 -24.60 3.13 -12.15
CA PHE A 252 -23.74 2.50 -13.13
C PHE A 252 -22.50 3.34 -13.33
N SER A 253 -21.31 2.73 -13.25
CA SER A 253 -20.02 3.37 -13.47
C SER A 253 -19.18 2.53 -14.41
N LEU A 254 -18.57 3.19 -15.38
CA LEU A 254 -17.54 2.62 -16.25
C LEU A 254 -16.29 3.48 -16.16
N THR A 255 -15.14 2.85 -16.04
CA THR A 255 -13.85 3.53 -16.05
C THR A 255 -12.85 2.74 -16.88
N TYR A 256 -12.14 3.45 -17.73
CA TYR A 256 -10.91 3.00 -18.38
C TYR A 256 -9.78 3.84 -17.84
N SER A 257 -8.70 3.20 -17.43
CA SER A 257 -7.48 3.91 -17.05
C SER A 257 -6.24 3.24 -17.64
N ASP A 258 -5.24 4.07 -17.95
CA ASP A 258 -3.90 3.65 -18.35
C ASP A 258 -2.88 4.33 -17.45
N ARG A 259 -1.95 3.57 -16.91
CA ARG A 259 -0.95 4.06 -15.98
C ARG A 259 0.44 3.60 -16.35
N SER A 260 1.32 4.55 -16.59
CA SER A 260 2.75 4.30 -16.74
C SER A 260 3.46 4.55 -15.42
N ARG A 261 4.28 3.59 -14.98
CA ARG A 261 5.04 3.67 -13.72
C ARG A 261 6.54 3.91 -13.91
N GLY A 262 6.96 4.12 -15.15
CA GLY A 262 8.36 4.32 -15.49
C GLY A 262 9.14 3.02 -15.64
N SER A 263 10.46 3.13 -15.72
CA SER A 263 11.36 2.08 -16.14
C SER A 263 11.46 0.85 -15.21
N ASN A 264 11.01 0.95 -13.97
CA ASN A 264 11.08 -0.14 -12.98
C ASN A 264 9.76 -0.85 -12.72
N ALA A 265 8.80 -0.66 -13.61
CA ALA A 265 7.53 -1.33 -13.52
C ALA A 265 7.68 -2.86 -13.41
N GLY A 266 6.94 -3.46 -12.51
CA GLY A 266 6.76 -4.92 -12.43
C GLY A 266 7.55 -5.68 -11.38
N SER A 267 8.64 -5.15 -10.81
CA SER A 267 9.44 -5.98 -9.91
C SER A 267 9.36 -5.64 -8.41
N ASN A 268 8.80 -4.58 -8.01
CA ASN A 268 8.43 -4.12 -6.65
C ASN A 268 8.20 -2.62 -6.71
N ALA A 269 7.06 -2.15 -6.26
CA ALA A 269 6.72 -0.71 -6.23
C ALA A 269 7.76 0.12 -5.45
N SER A 270 8.40 -0.47 -4.44
CA SER A 270 9.45 0.16 -3.64
C SER A 270 10.77 0.41 -4.40
N LYS A 271 11.08 -0.39 -5.42
CA LYS A 271 12.32 -0.16 -6.21
C LYS A 271 12.17 0.94 -7.25
N MET A 272 10.96 1.27 -7.62
CA MET A 272 10.69 2.35 -8.56
C MET A 272 11.00 3.72 -7.97
N GLU A 273 10.74 3.87 -6.67
CA GLU A 273 11.06 5.10 -5.96
C GLU A 273 12.57 5.32 -5.84
N SER A 274 13.39 4.27 -5.75
CA SER A 274 14.82 4.41 -5.49
C SER A 274 15.62 4.98 -6.66
N ILE A 275 15.27 4.67 -7.91
CA ILE A 275 16.02 5.22 -9.08
C ILE A 275 15.52 6.61 -9.45
N THR A 276 14.22 6.88 -9.26
CA THR A 276 13.63 8.17 -9.59
C THR A 276 13.61 9.14 -8.42
N SER A 277 13.59 8.63 -7.17
CA SER A 277 13.50 9.44 -5.96
C SER A 277 14.85 9.80 -5.35
N ASP A 278 15.89 8.99 -5.57
CA ASP A 278 17.24 9.27 -5.07
C ASP A 278 18.30 9.20 -6.17
N PRO A 279 18.37 10.21 -7.06
CA PRO A 279 19.42 10.30 -8.05
C PRO A 279 20.81 10.59 -7.44
N THR A 280 20.90 10.78 -6.13
CA THR A 280 22.17 11.02 -5.44
C THR A 280 23.03 9.77 -5.34
N ASP A 281 22.42 8.59 -5.36
CA ASP A 281 23.14 7.31 -5.36
C ASP A 281 23.88 7.03 -6.69
N THR A 282 23.64 7.84 -7.71
CA THR A 282 24.20 7.63 -9.03
C THR A 282 25.35 8.58 -9.29
N PRO A 283 26.52 8.08 -9.74
CA PRO A 283 27.66 8.92 -10.06
C PRO A 283 27.32 10.00 -11.08
N THR A 284 27.71 11.24 -10.84
CA THR A 284 27.47 12.33 -11.78
C THR A 284 28.42 12.35 -12.96
N LEU A 285 29.52 11.55 -12.93
CA LEU A 285 30.55 11.44 -13.96
C LEU A 285 30.08 10.73 -15.23
N LEU A 286 28.80 10.80 -15.55
CA LEU A 286 28.24 10.13 -16.70
C LEU A 286 27.62 11.11 -17.70
N PRO A 287 27.40 10.67 -18.93
CA PRO A 287 27.26 9.28 -19.41
C PRO A 287 28.57 8.53 -19.61
N GLY A 288 29.68 8.99 -19.10
CA GLY A 288 30.89 8.52 -19.62
C GLY A 288 31.48 7.29 -19.07
N GLY A 289 31.44 7.23 -17.90
CA GLY A 289 32.39 6.31 -17.37
C GLY A 289 31.88 4.94 -17.20
N GLY A 290 30.64 4.75 -17.06
CA GLY A 290 30.15 3.48 -16.58
C GLY A 290 29.04 2.87 -17.42
N GLU A 291 29.09 1.57 -17.49
CA GLU A 291 28.06 0.74 -18.05
C GLU A 291 26.71 0.97 -17.32
N VAL A 292 26.75 1.16 -16.00
CA VAL A 292 25.56 1.42 -15.16
C VAL A 292 24.83 2.70 -15.55
N GLY A 293 25.51 3.81 -15.77
CA GLY A 293 24.82 5.06 -16.14
C GLY A 293 24.30 5.04 -17.58
N ARG A 294 25.01 4.37 -18.48
CA ARG A 294 24.51 4.13 -19.83
C ARG A 294 23.25 3.28 -19.78
N MET A 295 23.24 2.21 -18.97
CA MET A 295 22.09 1.36 -18.75
C MET A 295 20.92 2.14 -18.13
N MET A 296 21.15 3.01 -17.18
CA MET A 296 20.11 3.84 -16.59
C MET A 296 19.42 4.74 -17.62
N LEU A 297 20.19 5.43 -18.46
CA LEU A 297 19.63 6.26 -19.53
C LEU A 297 18.83 5.43 -20.54
N GLN A 298 19.34 4.26 -20.92
CA GLN A 298 18.62 3.34 -21.79
C GLN A 298 17.34 2.82 -21.13
N GLN A 299 17.40 2.44 -19.86
CA GLN A 299 16.26 1.95 -19.11
C GLN A 299 15.14 2.99 -19.03
N LEU A 300 15.49 4.27 -18.83
CA LEU A 300 14.51 5.36 -18.82
C LEU A 300 13.80 5.54 -20.17
N ASN A 301 14.51 5.34 -21.27
CA ASN A 301 14.02 5.70 -22.60
C ASN A 301 13.45 4.53 -23.42
N GLU A 302 13.90 3.31 -23.18
CA GLU A 302 13.62 2.17 -24.05
C GLU A 302 12.71 1.12 -23.43
N THR A 303 12.47 1.14 -22.11
CA THR A 303 11.50 0.25 -21.48
C THR A 303 10.09 0.67 -21.85
N SER A 304 9.33 -0.26 -22.41
CA SER A 304 7.91 -0.06 -22.71
C SER A 304 7.04 -0.71 -21.65
N GLU A 305 6.14 0.06 -21.05
CA GLU A 305 5.13 -0.42 -20.13
C GLU A 305 3.74 0.06 -20.54
N LYS A 306 2.78 -0.87 -20.58
CA LYS A 306 1.35 -0.58 -20.77
C LYS A 306 0.59 -1.22 -19.63
N ASN A 307 -0.12 -0.41 -18.86
CA ASN A 307 -0.89 -0.81 -17.68
C ASN A 307 -2.33 -0.32 -17.84
N GLN A 308 -3.19 -1.15 -18.38
CA GLN A 308 -4.57 -0.81 -18.67
C GLN A 308 -5.52 -1.44 -17.65
N SER A 309 -6.47 -0.67 -17.15
CA SER A 309 -7.53 -1.13 -16.25
C SER A 309 -8.89 -0.77 -16.81
N TYR A 310 -9.80 -1.73 -16.73
CA TYR A 310 -11.21 -1.61 -17.13
C TYR A 310 -12.06 -1.93 -15.92
N SER A 311 -12.76 -0.95 -15.39
CA SER A 311 -13.67 -1.11 -14.24
C SER A 311 -15.10 -0.90 -14.65
N ALA A 312 -15.99 -1.78 -14.22
CA ALA A 312 -17.44 -1.64 -14.37
C ALA A 312 -18.12 -1.93 -13.03
N ARG A 313 -18.94 -1.00 -12.56
CA ARG A 313 -19.72 -1.17 -11.34
C ARG A 313 -21.19 -0.95 -11.62
N PHE A 314 -22.00 -1.84 -11.07
CA PHE A 314 -23.45 -1.73 -11.08
C PHE A 314 -23.98 -1.95 -9.66
N ASN A 315 -24.80 -1.02 -9.18
CA ASN A 315 -25.48 -1.13 -7.90
C ASN A 315 -26.99 -0.87 -8.12
N LEU A 316 -27.82 -1.71 -7.55
CA LEU A 316 -29.27 -1.55 -7.51
C LEU A 316 -29.75 -1.63 -6.08
N VAL A 317 -30.50 -0.64 -5.65
CA VAL A 317 -31.12 -0.57 -4.32
C VAL A 317 -32.61 -0.41 -4.49
N LEU A 318 -33.38 -1.30 -3.88
CA LEU A 318 -34.83 -1.25 -3.80
C LEU A 318 -35.21 -0.96 -2.33
N ASP A 319 -35.89 0.13 -2.08
CA ASP A 319 -36.42 0.50 -0.74
C ASP A 319 -37.94 0.50 -0.79
N TYR A 320 -38.54 -0.44 -0.06
CA TYR A 320 -39.99 -0.64 0.00
C TYR A 320 -40.51 -0.38 1.41
N GLU A 321 -41.41 0.60 1.54
CA GLU A 321 -42.13 0.89 2.78
C GLU A 321 -43.30 -0.10 2.96
N ILE A 322 -43.09 -1.13 3.77
CA ILE A 322 -44.11 -2.16 4.02
C ILE A 322 -45.32 -1.56 4.72
N ILE A 323 -45.08 -0.92 5.87
CA ILE A 323 -46.00 -0.08 6.63
C ILE A 323 -45.28 1.21 7.01
N ARG A 324 -45.99 2.19 7.49
CA ARG A 324 -45.40 3.49 7.87
C ARG A 324 -44.16 3.30 8.74
N ASN A 325 -43.02 3.85 8.28
CA ASN A 325 -41.71 3.82 8.94
C ASN A 325 -41.06 2.40 9.05
N LEU A 326 -41.64 1.34 8.47
CA LEU A 326 -41.01 0.05 8.33
C LEU A 326 -40.56 -0.17 6.90
N HIS A 327 -39.27 -0.15 6.68
CA HIS A 327 -38.65 -0.23 5.37
C HIS A 327 -37.90 -1.55 5.18
N LEU A 328 -38.09 -2.17 4.04
CA LEU A 328 -37.29 -3.27 3.54
C LEU A 328 -36.41 -2.74 2.41
N LYS A 329 -35.12 -2.69 2.65
CA LYS A 329 -34.13 -2.28 1.65
C LYS A 329 -33.36 -3.50 1.15
N LEU A 330 -33.43 -3.78 -0.14
CA LEU A 330 -32.71 -4.83 -0.82
C LEU A 330 -31.67 -4.20 -1.74
N SER A 331 -30.40 -4.57 -1.59
CA SER A 331 -29.34 -4.09 -2.45
C SER A 331 -28.56 -5.22 -3.10
N ALA A 332 -28.20 -5.02 -4.36
CA ALA A 332 -27.33 -5.90 -5.13
C ALA A 332 -26.28 -5.09 -5.85
N GLY A 333 -25.03 -5.46 -5.68
CA GLY A 333 -23.88 -4.82 -6.30
C GLY A 333 -23.02 -5.82 -7.03
N VAL A 334 -22.49 -5.40 -8.17
CA VAL A 334 -21.46 -6.08 -8.95
C VAL A 334 -20.32 -5.10 -9.19
N ASP A 335 -19.11 -5.49 -8.82
CA ASP A 335 -17.89 -4.76 -9.13
C ASP A 335 -16.99 -5.67 -9.98
N PHE A 336 -16.67 -5.22 -11.16
CA PHE A 336 -15.83 -5.93 -12.12
C PHE A 336 -14.61 -5.07 -12.43
N ASN A 337 -13.43 -5.63 -12.29
CA ASN A 337 -12.16 -5.00 -12.64
C ASN A 337 -11.30 -5.98 -13.44
N GLN A 338 -10.84 -5.54 -14.62
CA GLN A 338 -9.87 -6.28 -15.42
C GLN A 338 -8.67 -5.40 -15.68
N GLN A 339 -7.48 -5.96 -15.47
CA GLN A 339 -6.21 -5.28 -15.60
C GLN A 339 -5.31 -6.04 -16.56
N ASN A 340 -4.68 -5.31 -17.46
CA ASN A 340 -3.74 -5.84 -18.43
C ASN A 340 -2.43 -5.08 -18.32
N GLN A 341 -1.34 -5.78 -18.02
CA GLN A 341 0.00 -5.21 -18.00
C GLN A 341 0.87 -5.90 -19.03
N ASN A 342 1.62 -5.10 -19.79
CA ASN A 342 2.68 -5.59 -20.65
C ASN A 342 3.93 -4.76 -20.40
N ILE A 343 5.04 -5.42 -20.08
CA ILE A 343 6.34 -4.82 -19.87
C ILE A 343 7.31 -5.43 -20.86
N PHE A 344 8.07 -4.58 -21.52
CA PHE A 344 9.15 -4.98 -22.40
C PHE A 344 10.44 -4.26 -22.01
N LYS A 345 11.54 -5.00 -21.94
CA LYS A 345 12.90 -4.48 -21.76
C LYS A 345 13.77 -4.93 -22.93
N PRO A 346 14.43 -4.01 -23.64
CA PRO A 346 15.24 -4.34 -24.80
C PRO A 346 16.57 -5.02 -24.41
N LYS A 347 17.20 -5.68 -25.39
CA LYS A 347 18.46 -6.42 -25.23
C LYS A 347 19.59 -5.56 -24.67
N ALA A 348 19.60 -4.28 -24.99
CA ALA A 348 20.63 -3.34 -24.55
C ALA A 348 20.67 -3.16 -23.03
N LEU A 349 19.59 -3.50 -22.30
CA LEU A 349 19.50 -3.37 -20.85
C LEU A 349 19.98 -4.60 -20.08
N ASP A 350 20.35 -5.69 -20.77
CA ASP A 350 20.99 -6.85 -20.17
C ASP A 350 22.48 -6.90 -20.58
N PRO A 351 23.39 -6.45 -19.72
CA PRO A 351 24.81 -6.38 -20.05
C PRO A 351 25.48 -7.74 -20.06
N THR A 352 24.84 -8.76 -19.47
CA THR A 352 25.44 -10.08 -19.28
C THR A 352 25.12 -11.01 -20.43
N TYR A 353 23.86 -11.06 -20.85
CA TYR A 353 23.39 -12.04 -21.83
C TYR A 353 22.83 -11.38 -23.10
N HIS A 354 22.59 -10.06 -23.08
CA HIS A 354 21.96 -9.30 -24.16
C HIS A 354 20.59 -9.86 -24.56
N PHE A 355 19.79 -10.24 -23.56
CA PHE A 355 18.45 -10.75 -23.77
C PHE A 355 17.39 -9.67 -23.57
N SER A 356 16.47 -9.55 -24.51
CA SER A 356 15.24 -8.81 -24.27
C SER A 356 14.32 -9.62 -23.35
N THR A 357 13.53 -8.95 -22.54
CA THR A 357 12.53 -9.60 -21.68
C THR A 357 11.15 -9.01 -21.93
N SER A 358 10.15 -9.87 -21.96
CA SER A 358 8.74 -9.49 -22.04
C SER A 358 7.97 -10.13 -20.89
N GLU A 359 7.09 -9.36 -20.27
CA GLU A 359 6.17 -9.83 -19.24
C GLU A 359 4.76 -9.35 -19.57
N GLY A 360 3.81 -10.29 -19.57
CA GLY A 360 2.40 -10.00 -19.75
C GLY A 360 1.60 -10.54 -18.58
N THR A 361 0.76 -9.71 -17.97
CA THR A 361 -0.13 -10.14 -16.88
C THR A 361 -1.54 -9.68 -17.16
N ILE A 362 -2.50 -10.57 -16.97
CA ILE A 362 -3.95 -10.29 -17.00
C ILE A 362 -4.50 -10.69 -15.65
N ALA A 363 -5.07 -9.72 -14.92
CA ALA A 363 -5.79 -9.97 -13.69
C ALA A 363 -7.26 -9.56 -13.84
N ARG A 364 -8.16 -10.32 -13.23
CA ARG A 364 -9.60 -10.03 -13.23
C ARG A 364 -10.15 -10.29 -11.85
N ASP A 365 -10.79 -9.27 -11.29
CA ASP A 365 -11.44 -9.32 -9.99
C ASP A 365 -12.94 -9.08 -10.16
N ILE A 366 -13.76 -9.91 -9.52
CA ILE A 366 -15.22 -9.80 -9.50
C ILE A 366 -15.68 -9.86 -8.06
N SER A 367 -16.40 -8.83 -7.61
CA SER A 367 -17.08 -8.81 -6.32
C SER A 367 -18.60 -8.75 -6.52
N LEU A 368 -19.30 -9.69 -5.90
CA LEU A 368 -20.76 -9.76 -5.86
C LEU A 368 -21.21 -9.52 -4.43
N ILE A 369 -22.07 -8.52 -4.23
CA ILE A 369 -22.58 -8.15 -2.92
C ILE A 369 -24.11 -8.12 -2.96
N ASN A 370 -24.75 -8.76 -1.96
CA ASN A 370 -26.17 -8.61 -1.69
C ASN A 370 -26.33 -8.25 -0.22
N GLU A 371 -27.07 -7.17 0.05
CA GLU A 371 -27.38 -6.72 1.41
C GLU A 371 -28.87 -6.45 1.55
N ASN A 372 -29.48 -7.02 2.60
CA ASN A 372 -30.89 -6.92 2.87
C ASN A 372 -31.08 -6.34 4.28
N LEU A 373 -31.77 -5.20 4.36
CA LEU A 373 -31.97 -4.47 5.61
C LEU A 373 -33.46 -4.31 5.89
N LEU A 374 -33.84 -4.59 7.12
CA LEU A 374 -35.16 -4.25 7.65
C LEU A 374 -35.01 -3.20 8.72
N SER A 375 -35.55 -2.00 8.51
CA SER A 375 -35.44 -0.89 9.45
C SER A 375 -36.83 -0.42 9.90
N TYR A 376 -36.97 -0.18 11.20
CA TYR A 376 -38.19 0.33 11.81
C TYR A 376 -37.93 1.51 12.74
N ASN A 377 -38.49 2.67 12.38
CA ASN A 377 -38.35 3.91 13.14
C ASN A 377 -39.66 4.21 13.83
N PHE A 378 -39.68 4.31 15.18
CA PHE A 378 -40.88 4.65 15.91
C PHE A 378 -40.59 5.53 17.12
N SER A 379 -41.60 6.29 17.54
CA SER A 379 -41.54 7.16 18.70
C SER A 379 -42.67 6.90 19.65
N ILE A 380 -42.35 6.80 20.94
CA ILE A 380 -43.34 6.64 22.03
C ILE A 380 -43.44 7.99 22.76
N LYS A 381 -44.64 8.53 22.80
CA LYS A 381 -44.99 9.80 23.47
C LYS A 381 -44.14 10.99 22.99
N ASN A 382 -43.63 10.98 21.76
CA ASN A 382 -42.73 11.95 21.18
C ASN A 382 -41.49 12.30 22.04
N ARG A 383 -41.07 11.37 22.89
CA ARG A 383 -39.94 11.55 23.81
C ARG A 383 -38.95 10.38 23.72
N HIS A 384 -39.42 9.20 23.39
CA HIS A 384 -38.60 8.00 23.25
C HIS A 384 -38.54 7.64 21.78
N ASN A 385 -37.46 7.93 21.12
CA ASN A 385 -37.25 7.62 19.71
C ASN A 385 -36.39 6.38 19.59
N PHE A 386 -36.85 5.43 18.81
CA PHE A 386 -36.18 4.16 18.54
C PHE A 386 -35.94 4.01 17.05
N ASP A 387 -34.76 3.54 16.69
CA ASP A 387 -34.41 3.07 15.36
C ASP A 387 -33.88 1.65 15.51
N VAL A 388 -34.55 0.69 14.90
CA VAL A 388 -34.18 -0.74 14.95
C VAL A 388 -33.84 -1.18 13.54
N LEU A 389 -32.66 -1.75 13.35
CA LEU A 389 -32.15 -2.26 12.08
C LEU A 389 -31.79 -3.75 12.24
N LEU A 390 -32.25 -4.57 11.31
CA LEU A 390 -31.78 -5.95 11.12
C LEU A 390 -31.21 -6.07 9.72
N GLY A 391 -30.08 -6.76 9.58
CA GLY A 391 -29.38 -6.88 8.32
C GLY A 391 -28.82 -8.27 8.05
N LEU A 392 -28.84 -8.62 6.77
CA LEU A 392 -28.21 -9.82 6.21
C LEU A 392 -27.30 -9.34 5.05
N SER A 393 -26.07 -9.80 5.00
CA SER A 393 -25.14 -9.46 3.93
C SER A 393 -24.42 -10.71 3.45
N PHE A 394 -24.33 -10.85 2.12
CA PHE A 394 -23.63 -11.92 1.43
C PHE A 394 -22.68 -11.30 0.43
N GLN A 395 -21.42 -11.69 0.50
CA GLN A 395 -20.37 -11.25 -0.43
C GLN A 395 -19.62 -12.45 -0.99
N LYS A 396 -19.31 -12.37 -2.27
CA LYS A 396 -18.46 -13.32 -2.96
C LYS A 396 -17.46 -12.56 -3.80
N ASP A 397 -16.18 -12.78 -3.53
CA ASP A 397 -15.06 -12.19 -4.25
C ASP A 397 -14.33 -13.29 -5.00
N GLN A 398 -14.00 -13.02 -6.26
CA GLN A 398 -13.23 -13.90 -7.13
C GLN A 398 -12.08 -13.10 -7.74
N SER A 399 -10.88 -13.66 -7.69
CA SER A 399 -9.69 -13.10 -8.32
C SER A 399 -9.07 -14.15 -9.24
N PHE A 400 -8.73 -13.73 -10.44
CA PHE A 400 -8.09 -14.56 -11.44
C PHE A 400 -6.88 -13.82 -11.99
N ASN A 401 -5.72 -14.49 -12.02
CA ASN A 401 -4.48 -13.90 -12.49
C ASN A 401 -3.75 -14.89 -13.42
N ASN A 402 -3.34 -14.38 -14.58
CA ASN A 402 -2.47 -15.06 -15.53
C ASN A 402 -1.25 -14.19 -15.80
N LYS A 403 -0.08 -14.75 -15.58
CA LYS A 403 1.19 -14.08 -15.84
C LYS A 403 2.04 -14.95 -16.76
N GLY A 404 2.53 -14.36 -17.84
CA GLY A 404 3.52 -14.95 -18.70
C GLY A 404 4.76 -14.08 -18.77
N SER A 405 5.94 -14.68 -18.81
CA SER A 405 7.18 -13.97 -19.08
C SER A 405 8.04 -14.77 -20.03
N GLY A 406 8.79 -14.07 -20.87
CA GLY A 406 9.71 -14.65 -21.81
C GLY A 406 10.97 -13.80 -21.97
N SER A 407 12.07 -14.42 -22.36
CA SER A 407 13.34 -13.75 -22.62
C SER A 407 13.93 -14.17 -23.97
N ASN A 408 14.86 -13.36 -24.48
CA ASN A 408 15.57 -13.58 -25.73
C ASN A 408 14.66 -13.63 -26.98
N GLY A 409 13.87 -12.57 -27.16
CA GLY A 409 13.04 -12.41 -28.36
C GLY A 409 13.85 -12.21 -29.64
N PRO A 410 13.21 -12.37 -30.81
CA PRO A 410 13.89 -12.29 -32.12
C PRO A 410 14.45 -10.89 -32.38
N ASN A 411 13.80 -9.85 -31.91
CA ASN A 411 14.20 -8.46 -32.04
C ASN A 411 13.52 -7.60 -30.97
N ASP A 412 13.93 -6.33 -30.85
CA ASP A 412 13.39 -5.40 -29.88
C ASP A 412 12.11 -4.65 -30.35
N HIS A 413 11.50 -5.07 -31.47
CA HIS A 413 10.24 -4.51 -31.97
C HIS A 413 9.01 -5.31 -31.56
N VAL A 414 9.20 -6.54 -31.09
CA VAL A 414 8.11 -7.42 -30.65
C VAL A 414 8.08 -7.49 -29.13
N HIS A 415 7.14 -6.76 -28.53
CA HIS A 415 7.09 -6.49 -27.10
C HIS A 415 6.20 -7.46 -26.31
N TYR A 416 5.62 -8.48 -26.93
CA TYR A 416 4.68 -9.37 -26.28
C TYR A 416 5.29 -10.74 -25.96
N VAL A 417 4.85 -11.33 -24.84
CA VAL A 417 5.20 -12.70 -24.47
C VAL A 417 4.69 -13.69 -25.54
N GLY A 418 5.51 -14.67 -25.89
CA GLY A 418 5.20 -15.62 -26.97
C GLY A 418 5.89 -15.30 -28.30
N ALA A 419 6.29 -14.03 -28.51
CA ALA A 419 7.22 -13.67 -29.59
C ALA A 419 8.68 -13.92 -29.19
N GLN A 420 8.90 -14.27 -27.96
CA GLN A 420 10.21 -14.57 -27.35
C GLN A 420 10.54 -16.01 -27.67
N GLY A 421 11.45 -16.23 -28.59
CA GLY A 421 12.07 -17.47 -29.00
C GLY A 421 11.30 -18.79 -28.87
N TRP A 422 11.29 -19.57 -29.87
CA TRP A 422 10.79 -20.94 -29.84
C TRP A 422 11.76 -21.81 -29.04
N GLY A 423 11.53 -21.98 -27.75
CA GLY A 423 12.25 -22.87 -26.88
C GLY A 423 11.28 -23.85 -26.25
N GLY A 424 10.93 -24.88 -26.97
CA GLY A 424 10.43 -26.07 -26.32
C GLY A 424 11.57 -26.63 -25.44
N ASP A 425 11.24 -26.94 -24.23
CA ASP A 425 12.03 -27.50 -23.14
C ASP A 425 12.70 -26.47 -22.21
N ASN A 426 12.22 -26.51 -20.98
CA ASN A 426 12.86 -25.94 -19.79
C ASN A 426 14.15 -26.72 -19.41
N GLY A 427 14.91 -27.13 -20.38
CA GLY A 427 16.15 -27.82 -20.16
C GLY A 427 17.31 -26.86 -20.22
N LEU A 428 17.96 -26.63 -19.09
CA LEU A 428 19.40 -26.48 -19.10
C LEU A 428 20.00 -27.70 -19.80
N ASN A 429 20.02 -27.72 -21.12
CA ASN A 429 20.81 -28.66 -21.84
C ASN A 429 22.26 -28.26 -21.64
N ASN A 430 22.87 -28.76 -20.59
CA ASN A 430 24.31 -28.94 -20.54
C ASN A 430 24.68 -29.80 -21.73
N VAL A 431 25.01 -29.21 -22.84
CA VAL A 431 25.75 -29.88 -23.88
C VAL A 431 27.12 -30.11 -23.27
N GLY A 432 27.50 -31.37 -23.13
CA GLY A 432 28.62 -31.84 -22.30
C GLY A 432 30.02 -31.51 -22.80
N ASP A 433 30.20 -30.39 -23.51
CA ASP A 433 31.50 -29.96 -24.04
C ASP A 433 32.06 -28.71 -23.38
N GLY A 434 31.39 -28.18 -22.34
CA GLY A 434 31.85 -26.96 -21.63
C GLY A 434 31.66 -25.66 -22.39
N THR A 435 31.08 -25.66 -23.59
CA THR A 435 30.64 -24.49 -24.29
C THR A 435 29.24 -24.12 -23.78
N LYS A 436 29.09 -22.98 -23.16
CA LYS A 436 27.79 -22.40 -22.77
C LYS A 436 27.12 -21.92 -24.04
N ASP A 437 26.40 -22.78 -24.74
CA ASP A 437 25.45 -22.35 -25.76
C ASP A 437 24.25 -21.71 -25.07
N LEU A 438 24.37 -20.42 -24.85
CA LEU A 438 23.43 -19.53 -24.15
C LEU A 438 22.25 -19.11 -25.04
N PHE A 439 21.76 -19.97 -25.90
CA PHE A 439 20.59 -19.72 -26.75
C PHE A 439 19.30 -20.29 -26.14
N ILE A 440 19.07 -20.02 -24.85
CA ILE A 440 17.85 -20.49 -24.19
C ILE A 440 16.88 -19.32 -24.07
N SER A 441 15.82 -19.35 -24.86
CA SER A 441 14.65 -18.54 -24.57
C SER A 441 13.88 -19.20 -23.42
N ALA A 442 13.83 -18.53 -22.27
CA ALA A 442 13.05 -19.01 -21.16
C ALA A 442 11.62 -18.44 -21.25
N PHE A 443 10.65 -19.32 -21.15
CA PHE A 443 9.23 -18.96 -21.06
C PHE A 443 8.66 -19.48 -19.75
N THR A 444 7.97 -18.62 -18.99
CA THR A 444 7.24 -19.03 -17.79
C THR A 444 5.78 -18.62 -17.91
N TYR A 445 4.90 -19.47 -17.42
CA TYR A 445 3.46 -19.17 -17.32
C TYR A 445 2.96 -19.59 -15.95
N LEU A 446 2.23 -18.67 -15.31
CA LEU A 446 1.60 -18.85 -14.02
C LEU A 446 0.12 -18.48 -14.13
N SER A 447 -0.73 -19.28 -13.52
CA SER A 447 -2.16 -19.01 -13.42
C SER A 447 -2.62 -19.26 -12.00
N ASN A 448 -3.43 -18.34 -11.45
CA ASN A 448 -4.01 -18.47 -10.13
C ASN A 448 -5.48 -18.08 -10.15
N PHE A 449 -6.28 -18.76 -9.32
CA PHE A 449 -7.69 -18.46 -9.10
C PHE A 449 -8.00 -18.55 -7.61
N ASP A 450 -8.53 -17.46 -7.06
CA ASP A 450 -8.92 -17.34 -5.67
C ASP A 450 -10.40 -16.99 -5.55
N GLU A 451 -11.08 -17.59 -4.57
CA GLU A 451 -12.47 -17.31 -4.24
C GLU A 451 -12.64 -17.14 -2.74
N GLU A 452 -13.29 -16.06 -2.33
CA GLU A 452 -13.67 -15.80 -0.95
C GLU A 452 -15.19 -15.60 -0.81
N ARG A 453 -15.74 -15.98 0.32
CA ARG A 453 -17.14 -15.75 0.69
C ARG A 453 -17.23 -15.22 2.10
N LEU A 454 -18.06 -14.18 2.27
CA LEU A 454 -18.38 -13.58 3.56
C LEU A 454 -19.89 -13.51 3.75
N ASN A 455 -20.37 -14.10 4.84
CA ASN A 455 -21.78 -14.05 5.24
C ASN A 455 -21.88 -13.32 6.57
N SER A 456 -22.87 -12.44 6.70
CA SER A 456 -23.00 -11.59 7.88
C SER A 456 -24.45 -11.43 8.30
N TYR A 457 -24.66 -11.47 9.62
CA TYR A 457 -25.94 -11.23 10.29
C TYR A 457 -25.73 -10.14 11.32
N PHE A 458 -26.56 -9.10 11.30
CA PHE A 458 -26.38 -8.00 12.25
C PHE A 458 -27.70 -7.33 12.66
N GLY A 459 -27.67 -6.71 13.83
CA GLY A 459 -28.75 -5.90 14.34
C GLY A 459 -28.21 -4.69 15.07
N ARG A 460 -28.92 -3.57 14.96
CA ARG A 460 -28.63 -2.33 15.66
C ARG A 460 -29.90 -1.78 16.27
N VAL A 461 -29.79 -1.24 17.47
CA VAL A 461 -30.83 -0.47 18.14
C VAL A 461 -30.23 0.87 18.53
N THR A 462 -30.84 1.94 18.05
CA THR A 462 -30.54 3.31 18.48
C THR A 462 -31.74 3.83 19.29
N TYR A 463 -31.44 4.36 20.46
CA TYR A 463 -32.44 4.95 21.36
C TYR A 463 -32.06 6.38 21.70
N ASN A 464 -33.00 7.30 21.59
CA ASN A 464 -32.84 8.68 21.93
C ASN A 464 -34.00 9.15 22.82
N PHE A 465 -33.66 9.64 24.02
CA PHE A 465 -34.62 10.21 24.96
C PHE A 465 -34.51 11.72 24.99
N LYS A 466 -35.52 12.40 24.45
CA LYS A 466 -35.66 13.90 24.45
C LYS A 466 -34.43 14.59 23.87
N GLU A 467 -33.68 13.96 22.98
CA GLU A 467 -32.43 14.47 22.42
C GLU A 467 -31.32 14.73 23.47
N LYS A 468 -31.50 14.23 24.70
CA LYS A 468 -30.56 14.37 25.81
C LYS A 468 -29.71 13.14 26.03
N TYR A 469 -30.34 11.97 26.08
CA TYR A 469 -29.66 10.70 26.34
C TYR A 469 -29.76 9.82 25.11
N MET A 470 -28.64 9.39 24.63
CA MET A 470 -28.50 8.62 23.42
C MET A 470 -27.80 7.30 23.75
N LEU A 471 -28.35 6.21 23.22
CA LEU A 471 -27.77 4.87 23.29
C LEU A 471 -27.80 4.24 21.91
N GLU A 472 -26.69 3.66 21.49
CA GLU A 472 -26.61 2.80 20.33
C GLU A 472 -26.01 1.47 20.75
N ALA A 473 -26.59 0.37 20.32
CA ALA A 473 -26.06 -0.96 20.52
C ALA A 473 -26.14 -1.74 19.22
N THR A 474 -25.02 -2.34 18.81
CA THR A 474 -24.90 -3.15 17.59
C THR A 474 -24.32 -4.50 17.94
N LEU A 475 -24.86 -5.54 17.35
CA LEU A 475 -24.33 -6.89 17.38
C LEU A 475 -24.23 -7.41 15.94
N ARG A 476 -23.03 -7.83 15.55
CA ARG A 476 -22.78 -8.40 14.23
C ARG A 476 -22.05 -9.73 14.36
N ARG A 477 -22.42 -10.68 13.51
CA ARG A 477 -21.77 -11.98 13.39
C ARG A 477 -21.39 -12.23 11.95
N ASP A 478 -20.09 -12.41 11.71
CA ASP A 478 -19.51 -12.63 10.39
C ASP A 478 -18.89 -14.02 10.29
N GLY A 479 -19.08 -14.67 9.14
CA GLY A 479 -18.46 -15.94 8.79
C GLY A 479 -17.76 -15.85 7.45
N SER A 480 -16.47 -16.19 7.40
CA SER A 480 -15.66 -16.15 6.18
C SER A 480 -15.05 -17.49 5.83
N SER A 481 -14.96 -17.78 4.53
CA SER A 481 -14.32 -18.98 3.99
C SER A 481 -12.80 -18.99 4.15
N VAL A 482 -12.19 -17.85 4.46
CA VAL A 482 -10.72 -17.71 4.60
C VAL A 482 -10.19 -18.41 5.85
N PHE A 483 -11.02 -18.47 6.91
CA PHE A 483 -10.61 -18.97 8.22
C PHE A 483 -10.73 -20.48 8.38
N GLY A 484 -9.99 -20.99 9.34
CA GLY A 484 -10.01 -22.39 9.71
C GLY A 484 -11.42 -22.88 10.10
N GLU A 485 -11.65 -24.15 9.90
CA GLU A 485 -12.97 -24.79 10.08
C GLU A 485 -13.61 -24.51 11.44
N ASN A 486 -12.79 -24.46 12.50
CA ASN A 486 -13.25 -24.29 13.88
C ASN A 486 -13.59 -22.83 14.24
N VAL A 487 -13.10 -21.84 13.48
CA VAL A 487 -13.10 -20.42 13.86
C VAL A 487 -13.62 -19.49 12.76
N ARG A 488 -14.42 -20.04 11.84
CA ARG A 488 -14.99 -19.28 10.70
C ARG A 488 -15.86 -18.10 11.11
N TRP A 489 -16.54 -18.23 12.27
CA TRP A 489 -17.51 -17.26 12.73
C TRP A 489 -16.98 -16.46 13.91
N ALA A 490 -17.06 -15.14 13.79
CA ALA A 490 -16.76 -14.21 14.88
C ALA A 490 -17.95 -13.28 15.16
N THR A 491 -18.03 -12.77 16.39
CA THR A 491 -19.09 -11.87 16.84
C THR A 491 -18.50 -10.57 17.31
N PHE A 492 -19.04 -9.45 16.81
CA PHE A 492 -18.55 -8.09 16.99
C PHE A 492 -19.62 -7.24 17.67
N PRO A 493 -19.62 -7.12 19.02
CA PRO A 493 -20.49 -6.23 19.75
C PRO A 493 -19.96 -4.80 19.77
N SER A 494 -20.87 -3.81 19.84
CA SER A 494 -20.52 -2.43 20.15
C SER A 494 -21.64 -1.71 20.88
N VAL A 495 -21.26 -0.74 21.72
CA VAL A 495 -22.15 0.14 22.46
C VAL A 495 -21.61 1.57 22.44
N ALA A 496 -22.49 2.55 22.21
CA ALA A 496 -22.19 3.96 22.35
C ALA A 496 -23.23 4.65 23.21
N LEU A 497 -22.76 5.59 24.02
CA LEU A 497 -23.55 6.41 24.91
C LEU A 497 -23.28 7.90 24.62
N GLY A 498 -24.30 8.72 24.66
CA GLY A 498 -24.20 10.16 24.52
C GLY A 498 -25.10 10.88 25.52
N TRP A 499 -24.58 11.93 26.13
CA TRP A 499 -25.33 12.80 27.01
C TRP A 499 -25.14 14.25 26.60
N ALA A 500 -26.19 14.86 26.06
CA ALA A 500 -26.26 16.30 25.76
C ALA A 500 -26.58 17.08 27.05
N PHE A 501 -25.57 17.24 27.90
CA PHE A 501 -25.76 17.85 29.22
C PHE A 501 -26.13 19.35 29.17
N SER A 502 -25.84 20.03 28.05
CA SER A 502 -26.33 21.40 27.83
C SER A 502 -27.85 21.51 27.89
N GLU A 503 -28.58 20.45 27.56
CA GLU A 503 -30.04 20.43 27.57
C GLU A 503 -30.62 20.20 28.98
N GLU A 504 -29.77 20.02 29.98
CA GLU A 504 -30.21 19.88 31.35
C GLU A 504 -30.61 21.23 31.99
N PRO A 505 -31.64 21.25 32.87
CA PRO A 505 -32.13 22.49 33.47
C PRO A 505 -31.05 23.29 34.20
N PHE A 506 -30.09 22.61 34.84
CA PHE A 506 -29.01 23.27 35.57
C PHE A 506 -27.97 23.93 34.66
N MET A 507 -27.90 23.56 33.39
CA MET A 507 -26.97 24.14 32.40
C MET A 507 -27.57 25.35 31.66
N LYS A 508 -28.88 25.47 31.62
CA LYS A 508 -29.59 26.59 30.93
C LYS A 508 -29.26 27.97 31.47
N ARG A 509 -28.70 28.08 32.66
CA ARG A 509 -28.19 29.32 33.25
C ARG A 509 -26.94 29.87 32.53
N PHE A 510 -26.21 29.00 31.79
CA PHE A 510 -25.01 29.39 31.07
C PHE A 510 -25.35 29.74 29.62
N TYR A 511 -25.85 30.98 29.42
CA TYR A 511 -26.30 31.46 28.11
C TYR A 511 -25.20 31.53 27.04
N TRP A 512 -23.92 31.53 27.46
CA TRP A 512 -22.77 31.44 26.54
C TRP A 512 -22.52 30.01 26.00
N LEU A 513 -23.11 28.98 26.64
CA LEU A 513 -22.99 27.58 26.24
C LEU A 513 -24.18 27.25 25.32
N SER A 514 -23.92 27.14 24.02
CA SER A 514 -24.95 26.84 23.03
C SER A 514 -25.28 25.36 22.95
N PHE A 515 -24.25 24.53 23.09
CA PHE A 515 -24.37 23.06 23.10
C PHE A 515 -23.18 22.41 23.80
N ALA A 516 -23.44 21.35 24.56
CA ALA A 516 -22.39 20.54 25.13
C ALA A 516 -22.85 19.07 25.27
N LYS A 517 -22.03 18.16 24.78
CA LYS A 517 -22.29 16.72 24.76
C LYS A 517 -21.01 15.97 25.14
N ILE A 518 -21.14 15.02 26.07
CA ILE A 518 -20.13 14.01 26.30
C ILE A 518 -20.59 12.71 25.62
N ARG A 519 -19.66 11.99 25.04
CA ARG A 519 -19.92 10.70 24.39
C ARG A 519 -18.84 9.70 24.78
N GLY A 520 -19.23 8.43 24.81
CA GLY A 520 -18.32 7.32 25.02
C GLY A 520 -18.78 6.13 24.21
N SER A 521 -17.82 5.41 23.63
CA SER A 521 -18.11 4.18 22.93
C SER A 521 -17.09 3.09 23.22
N TRP A 522 -17.57 1.87 23.11
CA TRP A 522 -16.78 0.66 23.11
C TRP A 522 -17.26 -0.26 22.02
N GLY A 523 -16.36 -0.95 21.37
CA GLY A 523 -16.73 -1.98 20.41
C GLY A 523 -15.56 -2.84 20.00
N VAL A 524 -15.92 -3.98 19.43
CA VAL A 524 -15.01 -4.94 18.84
C VAL A 524 -15.23 -4.95 17.33
N SER A 525 -14.15 -4.79 16.58
CA SER A 525 -14.16 -4.99 15.13
C SER A 525 -13.17 -6.08 14.76
N GLY A 526 -13.42 -6.73 13.62
CA GLY A 526 -12.53 -7.76 13.11
C GLY A 526 -11.74 -7.28 11.90
N GLN A 527 -10.74 -8.06 11.56
CA GLN A 527 -10.05 -7.96 10.27
C GLN A 527 -9.74 -9.37 9.77
N LYS A 528 -10.00 -9.61 8.50
CA LYS A 528 -9.60 -10.85 7.83
C LYS A 528 -8.17 -10.68 7.27
N PHE A 529 -7.42 -11.77 7.22
CA PHE A 529 -6.20 -11.80 6.43
C PHE A 529 -6.51 -12.02 4.94
N HIS A 530 -5.58 -11.58 4.07
CA HIS A 530 -5.84 -11.51 2.63
C HIS A 530 -5.37 -12.74 1.84
N GLN A 531 -4.77 -13.71 2.49
CA GLN A 531 -4.33 -14.94 1.81
C GLN A 531 -5.41 -16.01 1.92
N PRO A 532 -6.21 -16.23 0.86
CA PRO A 532 -7.18 -17.33 0.85
C PRO A 532 -6.44 -18.67 0.98
N TYR A 533 -7.09 -19.66 1.56
CA TYR A 533 -6.58 -21.02 1.73
C TYR A 533 -5.44 -21.25 2.73
N LEU A 534 -4.87 -20.20 3.37
CA LEU A 534 -3.80 -20.34 4.34
C LEU A 534 -4.13 -21.29 5.48
N ALA A 535 -5.40 -21.28 5.94
CA ALA A 535 -5.90 -22.18 6.97
C ALA A 535 -6.23 -23.60 6.45
N HIS A 536 -6.26 -23.81 5.13
CA HIS A 536 -6.68 -25.07 4.51
C HIS A 536 -5.52 -25.89 3.93
N GLY A 537 -4.35 -25.24 3.73
CA GLY A 537 -3.19 -25.79 3.07
C GLY A 537 -3.27 -25.66 1.55
N LEU A 538 -2.10 -25.64 0.94
CA LEU A 538 -1.92 -25.55 -0.51
C LEU A 538 -1.26 -26.80 -1.04
N LEU A 539 -1.56 -27.15 -2.27
CA LEU A 539 -0.87 -28.19 -3.02
C LEU A 539 -0.11 -27.54 -4.18
N SER A 540 1.09 -28.02 -4.42
CA SER A 540 1.93 -27.62 -5.57
C SER A 540 2.11 -28.79 -6.53
N PRO A 541 2.03 -28.58 -7.84
CA PRO A 541 2.37 -29.61 -8.81
C PRO A 541 3.85 -29.95 -8.72
N ASP A 542 4.18 -31.22 -8.77
CA ASP A 542 5.53 -31.70 -8.86
C ASP A 542 5.66 -32.67 -10.03
N ARG A 543 6.75 -32.57 -10.80
CA ARG A 543 7.00 -33.39 -11.98
C ARG A 543 7.45 -34.80 -11.65
N TYR A 544 7.93 -35.05 -10.43
CA TYR A 544 8.64 -36.28 -10.08
C TYR A 544 8.02 -37.06 -8.92
N THR A 545 6.77 -36.81 -8.57
CA THR A 545 6.15 -37.31 -7.32
C THR A 545 5.95 -38.83 -7.27
N PHE A 546 5.71 -39.52 -8.39
CA PHE A 546 5.41 -40.94 -8.36
C PHE A 546 5.83 -41.62 -9.65
N HIS A 547 6.89 -42.42 -9.60
CA HIS A 547 7.41 -43.15 -10.76
C HIS A 547 7.62 -42.29 -12.03
N GLY A 548 8.01 -41.01 -11.86
CA GLY A 548 8.21 -40.10 -12.98
C GLY A 548 6.93 -39.46 -13.52
N ASN A 549 5.77 -39.71 -12.92
CA ASN A 549 4.52 -39.03 -13.27
C ASN A 549 4.34 -37.73 -12.48
N ALA A 550 3.72 -36.74 -13.12
CA ALA A 550 3.35 -35.51 -12.43
C ALA A 550 2.33 -35.80 -11.34
N GLY A 551 2.51 -35.20 -10.19
CA GLY A 551 1.62 -35.33 -9.04
C GLY A 551 1.46 -34.01 -8.29
N MET A 552 0.76 -34.06 -7.16
CA MET A 552 0.55 -32.92 -6.27
C MET A 552 1.19 -33.21 -4.91
N LEU A 553 2.06 -32.31 -4.46
CA LEU A 553 2.65 -32.35 -3.13
C LEU A 553 2.09 -31.23 -2.26
N PRO A 554 2.07 -31.40 -0.92
CA PRO A 554 1.81 -30.29 -0.03
C PRO A 554 2.79 -29.14 -0.30
N ASN A 555 2.26 -27.93 -0.44
CA ASN A 555 3.11 -26.77 -0.64
C ASN A 555 3.80 -26.42 0.67
N THR A 556 5.10 -26.66 0.74
CA THR A 556 5.91 -26.42 1.94
C THR A 556 6.08 -24.93 2.25
N SER A 557 5.91 -24.04 1.26
CA SER A 557 5.97 -22.60 1.45
C SER A 557 4.76 -22.03 2.22
N ALA A 558 3.65 -22.79 2.31
CA ALA A 558 2.50 -22.43 3.13
C ALA A 558 2.69 -22.77 4.63
N GLY A 559 3.73 -23.52 4.99
CA GLY A 559 3.98 -23.98 6.35
C GLY A 559 3.01 -25.06 6.84
N VAL A 560 3.04 -25.33 8.14
CA VAL A 560 2.13 -26.30 8.78
C VAL A 560 0.72 -25.71 8.87
N ILE A 561 -0.28 -26.47 8.42
CA ILE A 561 -1.70 -26.04 8.44
C ILE A 561 -2.14 -25.73 9.87
N ASN A 562 -2.79 -24.61 10.07
CA ASN A 562 -3.42 -24.21 11.32
C ASN A 562 -4.93 -24.04 11.14
N LYS A 563 -5.71 -25.08 11.51
CA LYS A 563 -7.17 -25.05 11.44
C LYS A 563 -7.84 -24.06 12.41
N ASN A 564 -7.08 -23.52 13.35
CA ASN A 564 -7.52 -22.50 14.32
C ASN A 564 -7.07 -21.09 13.93
N LEU A 565 -6.60 -20.92 12.71
CA LEU A 565 -6.22 -19.60 12.19
C LEU A 565 -7.48 -18.73 12.07
N SER A 566 -7.53 -17.64 12.84
CA SER A 566 -8.73 -16.88 13.13
C SER A 566 -8.58 -15.39 12.78
N TRP A 567 -9.65 -14.67 13.05
CA TRP A 567 -9.78 -13.23 12.89
C TRP A 567 -8.77 -12.47 13.75
N GLU A 568 -8.26 -11.37 13.21
CA GLU A 568 -7.66 -10.33 14.02
C GLU A 568 -8.77 -9.52 14.68
N GLU A 569 -8.68 -9.24 15.96
CA GLU A 569 -9.70 -8.52 16.72
C GLU A 569 -9.16 -7.21 17.28
N THR A 570 -9.84 -6.11 16.98
CA THR A 570 -9.55 -4.79 17.54
C THR A 570 -10.60 -4.40 18.55
N ASN A 571 -10.20 -4.25 19.80
CA ASN A 571 -11.00 -3.64 20.86
C ASN A 571 -10.72 -2.15 20.88
N GLN A 572 -11.75 -1.34 20.76
CA GLN A 572 -11.63 0.11 20.72
C GLN A 572 -12.50 0.76 21.79
N TYR A 573 -11.95 1.78 22.44
CA TYR A 573 -12.59 2.63 23.43
C TYR A 573 -12.42 4.08 22.97
N ASP A 574 -13.51 4.84 23.00
CA ASP A 574 -13.52 6.25 22.64
C ASP A 574 -14.26 7.07 23.69
N VAL A 575 -13.72 8.23 24.01
CA VAL A 575 -14.39 9.27 24.81
C VAL A 575 -14.25 10.60 24.11
N GLY A 576 -15.37 11.26 23.89
CA GLY A 576 -15.41 12.54 23.17
C GLY A 576 -16.21 13.59 23.91
N LEU A 577 -15.81 14.85 23.72
CA LEU A 577 -16.46 16.04 24.25
C LEU A 577 -16.67 17.04 23.13
N ASP A 578 -17.94 17.36 22.85
CA ASP A 578 -18.35 18.31 21.84
C ASP A 578 -18.92 19.54 22.54
N ILE A 579 -18.35 20.73 22.33
CA ILE A 579 -18.78 21.99 22.93
C ILE A 579 -18.99 23.03 21.84
N SER A 580 -20.09 23.74 21.90
CA SER A 580 -20.37 24.94 21.08
C SER A 580 -20.71 26.11 21.96
N LEU A 581 -20.06 27.24 21.69
CA LEU A 581 -20.15 28.48 22.52
C LEU A 581 -20.66 29.65 21.69
N LEU A 582 -21.26 30.64 22.37
CA LEU A 582 -21.66 31.93 21.83
C LEU A 582 -22.45 31.78 20.52
N ASP A 583 -23.58 31.12 20.63
CA ASP A 583 -24.48 30.86 19.50
C ASP A 583 -23.79 30.12 18.33
N TYR A 584 -23.09 29.03 18.69
CA TYR A 584 -22.30 28.17 17.76
C TYR A 584 -21.15 28.89 17.04
N ARG A 585 -20.71 30.04 17.53
CA ARG A 585 -19.61 30.81 16.96
C ARG A 585 -18.26 30.08 17.14
N PHE A 586 -18.08 29.46 18.28
CA PHE A 586 -16.89 28.64 18.56
C PHE A 586 -17.32 27.20 18.81
N LYS A 587 -16.63 26.25 18.13
CA LYS A 587 -16.87 24.83 18.34
C LYS A 587 -15.53 24.15 18.71
N VAL A 588 -15.59 23.28 19.69
CA VAL A 588 -14.48 22.51 20.20
C VAL A 588 -14.90 21.05 20.22
N ASN A 589 -14.23 20.22 19.48
CA ASN A 589 -14.40 18.77 19.53
C ASN A 589 -13.09 18.17 20.01
N LEU A 590 -13.14 17.41 21.10
CA LEU A 590 -11.99 16.76 21.71
C LEU A 590 -12.29 15.28 21.84
N ASP A 591 -11.42 14.44 21.32
CA ASP A 591 -11.51 12.99 21.37
C ASP A 591 -10.25 12.39 21.95
N TYR A 592 -10.42 11.38 22.80
CA TYR A 592 -9.41 10.42 23.22
C TYR A 592 -9.83 9.02 22.80
N TYR A 593 -8.92 8.27 22.19
CA TYR A 593 -9.16 6.90 21.82
C TYR A 593 -8.05 5.96 22.29
N TYR A 594 -8.43 4.72 22.54
CA TYR A 594 -7.51 3.59 22.78
C TYR A 594 -7.97 2.40 21.97
N ARG A 595 -7.07 1.82 21.18
CA ARG A 595 -7.29 0.66 20.33
C ARG A 595 -6.28 -0.41 20.65
N TYR A 596 -6.73 -1.64 20.85
CA TYR A 596 -5.90 -2.80 21.10
C TYR A 596 -6.25 -3.89 20.10
N THR A 597 -5.35 -4.17 19.15
CA THR A 597 -5.51 -5.20 18.14
C THR A 597 -4.70 -6.42 18.55
N LYS A 598 -5.39 -7.53 18.73
CA LYS A 598 -4.82 -8.83 19.10
C LYS A 598 -5.05 -9.86 18.00
N GLY A 599 -4.32 -10.96 18.08
CA GLY A 599 -4.48 -12.08 17.15
C GLY A 599 -3.95 -11.78 15.75
N GLN A 600 -2.99 -10.86 15.65
CA GLN A 600 -2.38 -10.58 14.35
C GLN A 600 -1.56 -11.78 13.86
N LEU A 601 -1.59 -11.96 12.56
CA LEU A 601 -0.95 -13.08 11.90
C LEU A 601 0.56 -12.97 12.00
N ASN A 602 1.19 -14.04 12.44
CA ASN A 602 2.65 -14.16 12.46
C ASN A 602 3.10 -15.55 12.03
N ARG A 603 4.25 -15.59 11.38
CA ARG A 603 4.95 -16.80 11.02
C ARG A 603 5.88 -17.21 12.17
N ILE A 604 5.62 -18.35 12.79
CA ILE A 604 6.43 -18.87 13.88
C ILE A 604 7.28 -20.01 13.38
N THR A 605 8.58 -19.95 13.63
CA THR A 605 9.51 -21.05 13.34
C THR A 605 9.24 -22.21 14.29
N LEU A 606 9.07 -23.39 13.73
CA LEU A 606 8.86 -24.62 14.48
C LEU A 606 10.20 -25.32 14.76
N PRO A 607 10.29 -26.11 15.85
CA PRO A 607 11.47 -26.92 16.11
C PRO A 607 11.84 -27.81 14.94
N GLY A 608 13.14 -28.02 14.69
CA GLY A 608 13.68 -28.69 13.51
C GLY A 608 13.34 -30.18 13.35
N ASN A 609 12.52 -30.75 14.21
CA ASN A 609 12.04 -32.14 14.11
C ASN A 609 10.75 -32.30 13.27
N THR A 610 10.20 -31.22 12.72
CA THR A 610 8.95 -31.22 11.93
C THR A 610 9.13 -31.55 10.45
N GLN A 611 10.19 -32.22 10.07
CA GLN A 611 10.52 -32.68 8.70
C GLN A 611 10.05 -31.72 7.61
N TYR A 612 10.70 -31.08 6.78
CA TYR A 612 10.33 -30.23 5.63
C TYR A 612 9.49 -28.95 5.94
N LEU A 613 8.73 -28.87 7.05
CA LEU A 613 7.91 -27.72 7.40
C LEU A 613 8.45 -27.06 8.66
N ASN A 614 9.15 -25.95 8.49
CA ASN A 614 9.87 -25.29 9.56
C ASN A 614 9.11 -24.11 10.20
N PHE A 615 7.87 -23.83 9.77
CA PHE A 615 7.08 -22.75 10.32
C PHE A 615 5.56 -23.04 10.29
N GLN A 616 4.81 -22.24 11.04
CA GLN A 616 3.36 -22.23 11.07
C GLN A 616 2.86 -20.80 11.22
N TRP A 617 1.77 -20.48 10.52
CA TRP A 617 1.04 -19.24 10.73
C TRP A 617 0.19 -19.31 11.99
N GLN A 618 0.28 -18.33 12.87
CA GLN A 618 -0.46 -18.25 14.12
C GLN A 618 -0.96 -16.84 14.41
N ASN A 619 -2.10 -16.75 15.13
CA ASN A 619 -2.65 -15.51 15.67
C ASN A 619 -1.96 -15.20 17.01
N GLY A 620 -0.83 -14.55 17.02
CA GLY A 620 -0.01 -14.42 18.23
C GLY A 620 0.43 -13.00 18.59
N MET A 621 0.43 -12.07 17.63
CA MET A 621 0.91 -10.72 17.87
C MET A 621 -0.20 -9.76 18.31
N ALA A 622 0.19 -8.69 19.00
CA ALA A 622 -0.70 -7.62 19.40
C ALA A 622 -0.02 -6.25 19.32
N ILE A 623 -0.81 -5.25 18.94
CA ILE A 623 -0.40 -3.84 18.90
C ILE A 623 -1.46 -2.97 19.56
N SER A 624 -1.04 -1.82 20.07
CA SER A 624 -1.95 -0.80 20.56
C SER A 624 -1.72 0.55 19.87
N ASN A 625 -2.78 1.32 19.76
CA ASN A 625 -2.78 2.70 19.34
C ASN A 625 -3.62 3.50 20.30
N GLN A 626 -3.12 4.64 20.78
CA GLN A 626 -3.90 5.59 21.55
C GLN A 626 -3.61 7.00 21.05
N GLY A 627 -4.56 7.91 21.21
CA GLY A 627 -4.33 9.25 20.74
C GLY A 627 -5.37 10.26 21.17
N ILE A 628 -5.05 11.52 20.86
CA ILE A 628 -5.90 12.66 21.11
C ILE A 628 -6.14 13.37 19.79
N GLU A 629 -7.39 13.73 19.53
CA GLU A 629 -7.81 14.54 18.39
C GLU A 629 -8.52 15.78 18.91
N LEU A 630 -8.13 16.97 18.41
CA LEU A 630 -8.73 18.24 18.74
C LEU A 630 -9.10 18.97 17.45
N GLU A 631 -10.36 19.37 17.34
CA GLU A 631 -10.83 20.26 16.30
C GLU A 631 -11.38 21.53 16.91
N LEU A 632 -10.90 22.67 16.44
CA LEU A 632 -11.39 23.99 16.82
C LEU A 632 -11.94 24.68 15.58
N ILE A 633 -13.18 25.15 15.64
CA ILE A 633 -13.80 25.99 14.60
C ILE A 633 -14.21 27.29 15.22
N ALA A 634 -13.80 28.41 14.61
CA ALA A 634 -14.13 29.74 15.05
C ALA A 634 -14.64 30.59 13.88
N ASP A 635 -15.85 31.09 14.00
CA ASP A 635 -16.42 32.13 13.13
C ASP A 635 -16.03 33.49 13.67
N ILE A 636 -14.87 34.01 13.26
CA ILE A 636 -14.30 35.26 13.76
C ILE A 636 -15.19 36.43 13.34
N PHE A 637 -15.57 36.49 12.06
CA PHE A 637 -16.51 37.45 11.51
C PHE A 637 -17.67 36.69 10.87
N ARG A 638 -18.89 36.83 11.44
CA ARG A 638 -20.06 36.04 11.02
C ARG A 638 -21.09 36.88 10.26
N GLU A 639 -21.36 38.10 10.70
CA GLU A 639 -22.46 38.96 10.19
C GLU A 639 -21.93 40.25 9.59
N THR A 640 -20.71 40.28 9.12
CA THR A 640 -20.04 41.43 8.51
C THR A 640 -19.87 41.20 7.00
N ALA A 641 -19.55 42.29 6.28
CA ALA A 641 -19.29 42.22 4.84
C ALA A 641 -18.15 41.23 4.49
N VAL A 642 -17.22 41.03 5.42
CA VAL A 642 -16.17 40.01 5.32
C VAL A 642 -16.49 38.90 6.30
N GLN A 643 -16.70 37.70 5.83
CA GLN A 643 -16.89 36.51 6.67
C GLN A 643 -15.56 35.78 6.80
N TRP A 644 -15.15 35.50 8.04
CA TRP A 644 -13.91 34.79 8.31
C TRP A 644 -14.14 33.62 9.27
N ARG A 645 -13.97 32.39 8.76
CA ARG A 645 -14.00 31.15 9.52
C ARG A 645 -12.60 30.55 9.60
N MET A 646 -12.15 30.25 10.80
CA MET A 646 -10.91 29.52 11.06
C MET A 646 -11.24 28.09 11.50
N LYS A 647 -10.48 27.13 10.96
CA LYS A 647 -10.54 25.74 11.39
C LYS A 647 -9.12 25.27 11.72
N PHE A 648 -8.95 24.73 12.93
CA PHE A 648 -7.70 24.19 13.41
C PHE A 648 -7.91 22.74 13.84
N ASN A 649 -7.07 21.83 13.33
CA ASN A 649 -7.08 20.42 13.68
C ASN A 649 -5.72 20.03 14.22
N LEU A 650 -5.69 19.32 15.35
CA LEU A 650 -4.51 18.74 15.95
C LEU A 650 -4.79 17.29 16.28
N SER A 651 -3.90 16.40 15.88
CA SER A 651 -3.99 14.99 16.25
C SER A 651 -2.61 14.46 16.61
N ARG A 652 -2.56 13.58 17.61
CA ARG A 652 -1.36 12.84 17.97
C ARG A 652 -1.71 11.40 18.28
N ASN A 653 -1.04 10.47 17.61
CA ASN A 653 -1.16 9.05 17.84
C ASN A 653 0.13 8.49 18.44
N TRP A 654 -0.01 7.59 19.41
CA TRP A 654 1.07 6.78 19.95
C TRP A 654 0.75 5.32 19.69
N ASN A 655 1.63 4.61 19.01
CA ASN A 655 1.52 3.19 18.82
C ASN A 655 2.54 2.42 19.65
N ARG A 656 2.26 1.14 19.89
CA ARG A 656 3.14 0.25 20.62
C ARG A 656 2.98 -1.19 20.14
N PHE A 657 4.10 -1.88 19.98
CA PHE A 657 4.13 -3.32 19.83
C PHE A 657 3.98 -3.96 21.19
N GLU A 658 2.87 -4.64 21.46
CA GLU A 658 2.50 -5.09 22.81
C GLU A 658 2.93 -6.54 23.06
N LYS A 659 2.89 -7.38 22.02
CA LYS A 659 3.12 -8.81 22.17
C LYS A 659 3.55 -9.43 20.85
N SER A 660 4.54 -10.34 20.91
CA SER A 660 4.83 -11.29 19.85
C SER A 660 4.28 -12.69 20.20
N ALA A 661 4.19 -13.57 19.23
CA ALA A 661 3.63 -14.90 19.40
C ALA A 661 4.50 -15.81 20.27
N ASP A 662 5.81 -15.67 20.19
CA ASP A 662 6.82 -16.44 20.92
C ASP A 662 7.37 -15.72 22.16
N GLY A 663 6.97 -14.46 22.38
CA GLY A 663 7.41 -13.63 23.52
C GLY A 663 8.75 -12.91 23.28
N PHE A 664 9.36 -13.05 22.11
CA PHE A 664 10.59 -12.37 21.73
C PHE A 664 10.31 -11.17 20.82
N ASP A 665 11.27 -10.27 20.70
CA ASP A 665 11.22 -9.18 19.73
C ASP A 665 11.17 -9.75 18.31
N PHE A 666 10.44 -9.08 17.41
CA PHE A 666 10.21 -9.54 16.06
C PHE A 666 10.85 -8.57 15.05
N ASN A 667 11.87 -9.01 14.33
CA ASN A 667 12.66 -8.17 13.40
C ASN A 667 13.15 -6.90 14.11
N SER A 668 12.86 -5.73 13.55
CA SER A 668 13.18 -4.42 14.17
C SER A 668 12.14 -3.95 15.20
N GLN A 669 11.14 -4.77 15.53
CA GLN A 669 10.05 -4.42 16.42
C GLN A 669 10.29 -4.96 17.82
N ILE A 670 10.44 -4.05 18.77
CA ILE A 670 10.73 -4.35 20.17
C ILE A 670 9.45 -4.26 20.99
N ILE A 671 9.16 -5.30 21.78
CA ILE A 671 7.99 -5.34 22.68
C ILE A 671 8.01 -4.14 23.63
N GLY A 672 6.88 -3.43 23.71
CA GLY A 672 6.72 -2.23 24.53
C GLY A 672 7.20 -0.94 23.87
N ARG A 673 7.72 -0.98 22.66
CA ARG A 673 8.20 0.19 21.89
C ARG A 673 7.28 0.54 20.72
N PRO A 674 7.42 1.75 20.12
CA PRO A 674 6.71 2.10 18.90
C PRO A 674 7.00 1.14 17.75
N LEU A 675 6.00 0.90 16.88
CA LEU A 675 6.13 0.01 15.72
C LEU A 675 7.21 0.45 14.74
N HIS A 676 7.27 1.75 14.48
CA HIS A 676 8.25 2.34 13.58
C HIS A 676 9.23 3.16 14.40
N GLN A 677 10.40 2.63 14.58
CA GLN A 677 11.51 3.32 15.24
C GLN A 677 12.76 3.16 14.40
N LEU A 678 13.50 4.25 14.27
CA LEU A 678 14.81 4.21 13.66
C LEU A 678 15.80 3.60 14.66
N MET A 679 16.30 2.42 14.35
CA MET A 679 17.39 1.78 15.07
C MET A 679 18.70 2.16 14.40
N VAL A 680 19.55 2.87 15.11
CA VAL A 680 20.86 3.27 14.60
C VAL A 680 21.93 2.85 15.63
N PHE A 681 23.09 2.49 15.12
CA PHE A 681 24.25 2.33 15.98
C PHE A 681 24.72 3.70 16.44
N LYS A 682 24.86 3.88 17.73
CA LYS A 682 25.54 5.07 18.27
C LYS A 682 27.02 4.91 18.02
N THR A 683 27.58 5.78 17.19
CA THR A 683 29.02 5.81 16.96
C THR A 683 29.69 6.74 17.98
N ASP A 684 30.78 6.31 18.57
CA ASP A 684 31.58 7.12 19.48
C ASP A 684 32.72 7.86 18.79
N GLY A 685 32.73 7.83 17.43
CA GLY A 685 33.73 8.45 16.59
C GLY A 685 34.44 7.46 15.68
N PHE A 686 35.57 7.86 15.18
CA PHE A 686 36.43 7.06 14.31
C PHE A 686 37.82 6.92 14.93
N TYR A 687 38.46 5.80 14.72
CA TYR A 687 39.90 5.66 15.00
C TYR A 687 40.68 6.30 13.86
N ASN A 688 41.56 7.23 14.19
CA ASN A 688 42.39 7.95 13.20
C ASN A 688 43.67 7.18 12.85
N SER A 689 44.05 6.20 13.67
CA SER A 689 45.22 5.35 13.42
C SER A 689 44.97 3.94 13.97
N MET A 690 45.73 2.96 13.49
CA MET A 690 45.70 1.58 13.98
C MET A 690 46.16 1.47 15.45
N ASP A 691 46.90 2.46 15.95
CA ASP A 691 47.36 2.49 17.33
C ASP A 691 46.24 2.82 18.34
N GLU A 692 45.20 3.51 17.85
CA GLU A 692 44.00 3.83 18.65
C GLU A 692 43.01 2.68 18.72
N VAL A 693 43.10 1.71 17.78
CA VAL A 693 42.22 0.55 17.76
C VAL A 693 42.47 -0.33 18.99
N PRO A 694 41.45 -0.66 19.81
CA PRO A 694 41.61 -1.52 20.95
C PRO A 694 42.30 -2.83 20.60
N LYS A 695 43.32 -3.19 21.36
CA LYS A 695 44.08 -4.44 21.18
C LYS A 695 43.44 -5.53 21.99
N TYR A 696 43.16 -6.65 21.32
CA TYR A 696 42.59 -7.83 21.95
C TYR A 696 43.69 -8.83 22.32
N TYR A 697 43.69 -9.29 23.56
CA TYR A 697 44.67 -10.27 24.03
C TYR A 697 44.04 -11.65 24.10
N THR A 698 44.59 -12.61 23.37
CA THR A 698 44.22 -14.03 23.52
C THR A 698 44.80 -14.60 24.81
N ALA A 699 44.34 -15.79 25.21
CA ALA A 699 44.86 -16.53 26.36
C ALA A 699 46.39 -16.72 26.34
N ASN A 700 47.03 -16.65 25.18
CA ASN A 700 48.47 -16.76 24.99
C ASN A 700 49.19 -15.42 24.97
N LYS A 701 48.53 -14.32 25.32
CA LYS A 701 49.03 -12.92 25.28
C LYS A 701 49.45 -12.38 23.92
N GLU A 702 49.10 -13.06 22.84
CA GLU A 702 49.25 -12.49 21.48
C GLU A 702 48.07 -11.60 21.13
N VAL A 703 48.38 -10.45 20.57
CA VAL A 703 47.36 -9.53 20.02
C VAL A 703 46.89 -10.04 18.67
N GLN A 704 45.64 -10.50 18.58
CA GLN A 704 45.03 -10.84 17.31
C GLN A 704 44.10 -9.73 16.88
N LEU A 705 44.36 -9.18 15.71
CA LEU A 705 43.39 -8.38 14.96
C LEU A 705 42.53 -9.36 14.17
N ILE A 706 41.26 -9.52 14.54
CA ILE A 706 40.32 -10.32 13.77
C ILE A 706 39.89 -9.49 12.59
N TYR A 707 40.36 -9.86 11.41
CA TYR A 707 40.00 -9.24 10.15
C TYR A 707 39.07 -10.16 9.38
N ASP A 708 37.86 -9.69 9.11
CA ASP A 708 36.93 -10.42 8.24
C ASP A 708 37.33 -10.16 6.77
N ASN A 709 37.73 -11.20 6.09
CA ASN A 709 38.17 -11.12 4.68
C ASN A 709 37.02 -10.81 3.73
N ASP A 710 35.78 -11.15 4.08
CA ASP A 710 34.60 -10.94 3.24
C ASP A 710 34.06 -9.51 3.37
N THR A 711 33.99 -8.98 4.59
CA THR A 711 33.48 -7.62 4.85
C THR A 711 34.60 -6.57 4.91
N ARG A 712 35.85 -6.99 5.05
CA ARG A 712 37.04 -6.14 5.24
C ARG A 712 36.95 -5.21 6.46
N MET A 713 36.17 -5.59 7.41
CA MET A 713 36.07 -4.88 8.68
C MET A 713 36.86 -5.61 9.77
N VAL A 714 37.42 -4.83 10.67
CA VAL A 714 37.99 -5.38 11.90
C VAL A 714 36.84 -5.70 12.82
N LEU A 715 36.58 -7.00 13.05
CA LEU A 715 35.56 -7.46 13.97
C LEU A 715 36.17 -7.58 15.36
N PHE A 716 35.55 -6.90 16.31
CA PHE A 716 35.84 -7.10 17.74
C PHE A 716 34.81 -8.08 18.29
N ASN A 717 35.27 -9.26 18.69
CA ASN A 717 34.42 -10.12 19.52
C ASN A 717 34.47 -9.55 20.94
N VAL A 718 33.39 -8.91 21.34
CA VAL A 718 33.19 -8.49 22.72
C VAL A 718 32.41 -9.62 23.39
N ASP A 719 33.08 -10.46 24.19
CA ASP A 719 32.39 -11.36 25.08
C ASP A 719 31.65 -10.61 26.17
#